data_ace42890f614430dd37061b43d1d7af4
#
_entry.id   ace42890f614430dd37061b43d1d7af4
#
_cell.length_a   1.000
_cell.length_b   1.000
_cell.length_c   1.000
_cell.angle_alpha   90.00
_cell.angle_beta   90.00
_cell.angle_gamma   90.00
#
_symmetry.space_group_name_H-M   'P 1'
#
loop_
_entity.id
_entity.type
_entity.pdbx_description
1 polymer ?
#
loop_
_entity_poly.entity_id
_entity_poly.type
_entity_poly.pdbx_seq_one_letter_code
_entity_poly.pdbx_strand_id
1 'polypeptide(L)'
;MVKYMMCLKKTINQLGAIILTSSILAGCGGGSASPPVVVTQPPPVSLTPEREGQSVARMWNEVLLLAIRNDFARPTIHARNLFHISSAMFDAWSVYKPRAKGFLFGNELAGFACSSSDFDLPIDILPHQEQAISYAAYRIIQHRFIFSPGSVQIMAAADALMLSLGYNLDDESLDYAQGSAVALGNYIADCYIEFGLQDGANEPKFYANTSYQPVNPPLVLSSSDVGNPSILNLDRWQPLSIEGFVDQAGNRIDEAPTFLSPEWGQVVPFALSDNDKTVFTRDGFDYQVYHDPGMPPLIDSALSEQYKWGFSLVSMWSSHLDQNDGVMWDISPKSIGNISEFPQSFEEFSEFYKQLEGGDPSTGYGLNPITNQPYAEQIVPRGDYTRVLAEFWADGPESETPPGHWFVILNAVSDHPLLEKRWAGVGDILGPLEWDIKSYFAMGGTMHDSAVAAWGIKGRYDYVRPVSAIRAMADLGQSSDPLLPSYHINGLPLMENYIELVTATDPLANGNPQHIGKIKLYAWKGPDYVIDPLTEQAGVGWILAEQWWPYQRPNFVTPSFAGYVSGHSTYSRAAADLLESITGTAYFPGGMSEFEVVANNFLVFEAGPSVSMTLQWATYQDASDQCSLSRIWGGIHPPTDDIPGRIIGAKIAIDSFELVQSIFEQ
;
A
#
# COMPACT_ATOMS: atom_id res chain seq x y z
N MET A 1 12.87 23.52 22.36
CA MET A 1 12.55 23.21 20.96
C MET A 1 11.89 24.39 20.26
N VAL A 2 10.84 24.99 20.80
CA VAL A 2 10.17 26.18 20.23
C VAL A 2 11.11 27.39 19.95
N LYS A 3 12.12 27.63 20.78
CA LYS A 3 13.12 28.68 20.53
C LYS A 3 14.09 28.43 19.37
N TYR A 4 14.27 27.18 18.98
CA TYR A 4 15.13 26.81 17.83
C TYR A 4 14.38 26.98 16.48
N MET A 5 13.07 26.75 16.45
CA MET A 5 12.24 26.97 15.27
C MET A 5 12.07 28.48 14.92
N MET A 6 12.02 29.36 15.90
CA MET A 6 11.97 30.80 15.65
C MET A 6 13.28 31.39 15.06
N CYS A 7 14.42 30.73 15.25
CA CYS A 7 15.69 31.16 14.67
C CYS A 7 15.83 30.77 13.18
N LEU A 8 15.24 29.66 12.76
CA LEU A 8 15.25 29.23 11.34
C LEU A 8 14.33 30.09 10.46
N LYS A 9 13.14 30.51 10.96
CA LYS A 9 12.23 31.39 10.20
C LYS A 9 12.88 32.76 9.82
N LYS A 10 13.84 33.25 10.60
CA LYS A 10 14.56 34.49 10.29
C LYS A 10 15.69 34.36 9.26
N THR A 11 16.22 33.17 9.08
CA THR A 11 17.37 32.93 8.16
C THR A 11 16.92 32.66 6.72
N ILE A 12 15.71 32.12 6.53
CA ILE A 12 15.17 31.78 5.21
C ILE A 12 14.65 33.03 4.47
N ASN A 13 14.18 34.05 5.18
CA ASN A 13 13.67 35.28 4.55
C ASN A 13 14.77 36.29 4.10
N GLN A 14 16.06 35.98 4.25
CA GLN A 14 17.17 36.87 3.81
C GLN A 14 17.99 36.33 2.64
N LEU A 15 17.61 35.20 1.99
CA LEU A 15 18.34 34.60 0.88
C LEU A 15 17.63 34.69 -0.50
N GLY A 16 16.75 35.66 -0.65
CA GLY A 16 16.10 35.98 -1.93
C GLY A 16 16.70 37.25 -2.55
N ALA A 17 17.79 37.17 -3.27
CA ALA A 17 18.19 37.97 -4.46
C ALA A 17 19.71 38.01 -4.62
N ILE A 18 20.28 37.07 -5.36
CA ILE A 18 21.55 37.29 -6.07
C ILE A 18 21.38 36.66 -7.46
N ILE A 19 21.17 37.55 -8.45
CA ILE A 19 21.29 37.23 -9.87
C ILE A 19 22.79 37.31 -10.20
N LEU A 20 23.38 36.20 -10.60
CA LEU A 20 24.73 36.20 -11.22
C LEU A 20 24.60 35.84 -12.69
N THR A 21 24.85 36.86 -13.50
CA THR A 21 25.17 36.71 -14.92
C THR A 21 26.59 36.16 -15.08
N SER A 22 26.75 35.05 -15.77
CA SER A 22 28.06 34.53 -16.19
C SER A 22 28.07 34.27 -17.67
N SER A 23 29.11 34.84 -18.27
CA SER A 23 29.37 34.92 -19.67
C SER A 23 29.80 33.57 -20.30
N ILE A 24 29.41 33.40 -21.54
CA ILE A 24 29.73 32.28 -22.44
C ILE A 24 31.20 32.29 -22.82
N LEU A 25 31.90 31.19 -22.67
CA LEU A 25 33.13 30.87 -23.40
C LEU A 25 32.92 29.57 -24.17
N ALA A 26 33.00 29.70 -25.49
CA ALA A 26 32.90 28.58 -26.42
C ALA A 26 34.22 27.79 -26.45
N GLY A 27 34.11 26.46 -26.26
CA GLY A 27 35.18 25.51 -26.52
C GLY A 27 34.64 24.34 -27.35
N CYS A 28 35.11 24.20 -28.58
CA CYS A 28 34.78 23.10 -29.48
C CYS A 28 35.43 21.79 -28.99
N GLY A 29 34.61 20.73 -28.80
CA GLY A 29 35.07 19.37 -28.68
C GLY A 29 33.88 18.45 -28.98
N GLY A 30 33.93 17.80 -30.15
CA GLY A 30 32.85 16.94 -30.63
C GLY A 30 32.77 15.63 -29.85
N GLY A 31 31.64 15.40 -29.24
CA GLY A 31 31.16 14.14 -28.71
C GLY A 31 29.64 14.19 -28.81
N SER A 32 29.07 13.29 -29.59
CA SER A 32 27.62 13.17 -29.75
C SER A 32 26.98 12.73 -28.42
N ALA A 33 26.54 13.71 -27.66
CA ALA A 33 25.63 13.45 -26.52
C ALA A 33 24.21 13.42 -27.09
N SER A 34 23.49 12.34 -26.83
CA SER A 34 22.04 12.25 -27.06
C SER A 34 21.34 13.38 -26.30
N PRO A 35 20.31 14.00 -26.88
CA PRO A 35 19.59 15.05 -26.17
C PRO A 35 18.94 14.50 -24.92
N PRO A 36 18.86 15.27 -23.82
CA PRO A 36 18.16 14.83 -22.61
C PRO A 36 16.70 14.55 -22.98
N VAL A 37 16.23 13.39 -22.56
CA VAL A 37 14.82 13.04 -22.62
C VAL A 37 14.06 14.07 -21.79
N VAL A 38 13.30 14.91 -22.43
CA VAL A 38 12.33 15.78 -21.77
C VAL A 38 11.20 14.87 -21.31
N VAL A 39 11.26 14.42 -20.07
CA VAL A 39 10.10 13.86 -19.39
C VAL A 39 9.09 15.00 -19.33
N THR A 40 8.08 14.95 -20.16
CA THR A 40 6.92 15.83 -20.05
C THR A 40 6.24 15.45 -18.74
N GLN A 41 6.42 16.28 -17.72
CA GLN A 41 5.59 16.21 -16.51
C GLN A 41 4.11 16.23 -16.95
N PRO A 42 3.27 15.39 -16.34
CA PRO A 42 1.84 15.54 -16.50
C PRO A 42 1.45 16.98 -16.16
N PRO A 43 0.40 17.54 -16.78
CA PRO A 43 0.00 18.91 -16.52
C PRO A 43 -0.19 19.08 -15.01
N PRO A 44 0.25 20.22 -14.44
CA PRO A 44 0.08 20.46 -13.01
C PRO A 44 -1.40 20.29 -12.67
N VAL A 45 -1.68 19.39 -11.74
CA VAL A 45 -3.02 19.22 -11.16
C VAL A 45 -3.45 20.60 -10.69
N SER A 46 -4.62 21.07 -11.15
CA SER A 46 -5.17 22.35 -10.72
C SER A 46 -5.26 22.36 -9.20
N LEU A 47 -4.49 23.23 -8.55
CA LEU A 47 -4.39 23.34 -7.09
C LEU A 47 -5.64 24.03 -6.47
N THR A 48 -6.63 24.34 -7.27
CA THR A 48 -7.94 24.82 -6.80
C THR A 48 -8.92 23.66 -6.83
N PRO A 49 -9.30 23.10 -5.67
CA PRO A 49 -10.38 22.11 -5.60
C PRO A 49 -11.65 22.72 -6.21
N GLU A 50 -12.26 22.04 -7.16
CA GLU A 50 -13.60 22.40 -7.62
C GLU A 50 -14.56 22.25 -6.45
N ARG A 51 -15.02 23.36 -5.91
CA ARG A 51 -15.77 23.45 -4.64
C ARG A 51 -17.24 23.05 -4.80
N GLU A 52 -17.73 22.90 -6.02
CA GLU A 52 -19.15 22.69 -6.28
C GLU A 52 -19.58 21.29 -5.86
N GLY A 53 -20.27 21.21 -4.72
CA GLY A 53 -20.86 19.98 -4.17
C GLY A 53 -19.99 19.17 -3.22
N GLN A 54 -18.72 19.52 -3.00
CA GLN A 54 -17.83 18.82 -2.06
C GLN A 54 -17.87 19.43 -0.66
N SER A 55 -17.80 18.58 0.38
CA SER A 55 -17.63 19.03 1.75
C SER A 55 -16.22 19.52 2.02
N VAL A 56 -16.04 20.33 3.08
CA VAL A 56 -14.71 20.75 3.52
C VAL A 56 -13.84 19.55 3.92
N ALA A 57 -14.43 18.50 4.50
CA ALA A 57 -13.73 17.27 4.84
C ALA A 57 -13.19 16.56 3.59
N ARG A 58 -13.99 16.52 2.49
CA ARG A 58 -13.58 15.95 1.21
C ARG A 58 -12.41 16.74 0.60
N MET A 59 -12.44 18.07 0.70
CA MET A 59 -11.33 18.92 0.23
C MET A 59 -10.03 18.69 1.03
N TRP A 60 -10.12 18.59 2.35
CA TRP A 60 -8.96 18.30 3.20
C TRP A 60 -8.41 16.88 3.00
N ASN A 61 -9.29 15.91 2.72
CA ASN A 61 -8.86 14.57 2.37
C ASN A 61 -8.01 14.58 1.09
N GLU A 62 -8.38 15.36 0.07
CA GLU A 62 -7.60 15.48 -1.16
C GLU A 62 -6.22 16.11 -0.93
N VAL A 63 -6.14 17.14 -0.06
CA VAL A 63 -4.84 17.72 0.35
C VAL A 63 -3.98 16.69 1.11
N LEU A 64 -4.60 15.86 1.95
CA LEU A 64 -3.91 14.78 2.66
C LEU A 64 -3.39 13.70 1.69
N LEU A 65 -4.18 13.29 0.71
CA LEU A 65 -3.74 12.34 -0.31
C LEU A 65 -2.61 12.93 -1.17
N LEU A 66 -2.69 14.22 -1.53
CA LEU A 66 -1.58 14.93 -2.17
C LEU A 66 -0.32 14.91 -1.30
N ALA A 67 -0.47 15.12 0.00
CA ALA A 67 0.65 15.10 0.94
C ALA A 67 1.32 13.72 0.98
N ILE A 68 0.54 12.64 0.98
CA ILE A 68 1.03 11.26 0.94
C ILE A 68 1.78 10.98 -0.37
N ARG A 69 1.26 11.40 -1.53
CA ARG A 69 1.92 11.26 -2.85
C ARG A 69 3.28 11.95 -2.90
N ASN A 70 3.49 12.96 -2.09
CA ASN A 70 4.69 13.78 -2.04
C ASN A 70 5.57 13.53 -0.80
N ASP A 71 5.31 12.45 -0.04
CA ASP A 71 6.12 12.02 1.10
C ASP A 71 7.01 10.82 0.75
N PHE A 72 7.80 10.34 1.72
CA PHE A 72 8.42 9.02 1.66
C PHE A 72 7.35 7.94 1.69
N ALA A 73 7.48 6.88 0.88
CA ALA A 73 6.51 5.80 0.86
C ALA A 73 6.59 4.92 2.11
N ARG A 74 5.81 5.27 3.11
CA ARG A 74 5.77 4.61 4.42
C ARG A 74 4.34 4.21 4.79
N PRO A 75 3.83 3.06 4.28
CA PRO A 75 2.42 2.69 4.43
C PRO A 75 1.87 2.73 5.86
N THR A 76 2.67 2.33 6.85
CA THR A 76 2.31 2.36 8.27
C THR A 76 2.10 3.78 8.79
N ILE A 77 3.03 4.67 8.45
CA ILE A 77 2.98 6.08 8.87
C ILE A 77 1.85 6.80 8.15
N HIS A 78 1.62 6.48 6.86
CA HIS A 78 0.51 7.05 6.10
C HIS A 78 -0.85 6.59 6.64
N ALA A 79 -1.02 5.32 7.00
CA ALA A 79 -2.23 4.83 7.66
C ALA A 79 -2.51 5.59 8.96
N ARG A 80 -1.48 5.80 9.78
CA ARG A 80 -1.58 6.59 11.01
C ARG A 80 -1.91 8.07 10.74
N ASN A 81 -1.34 8.68 9.71
CA ASN A 81 -1.65 10.07 9.34
C ASN A 81 -3.09 10.21 8.83
N LEU A 82 -3.56 9.25 8.00
CA LEU A 82 -4.95 9.17 7.57
C LEU A 82 -5.90 9.06 8.77
N PHE A 83 -5.58 8.21 9.75
CA PHE A 83 -6.37 8.04 10.95
C PHE A 83 -6.40 9.31 11.82
N HIS A 84 -5.24 9.86 12.19
CA HIS A 84 -5.18 11.00 13.09
C HIS A 84 -5.87 12.25 12.52
N ILE A 85 -5.69 12.52 11.21
CA ILE A 85 -6.31 13.68 10.57
C ILE A 85 -7.81 13.48 10.42
N SER A 86 -8.27 12.29 10.02
CA SER A 86 -9.70 11.96 9.94
C SER A 86 -10.38 12.02 11.30
N SER A 87 -9.72 11.53 12.34
CA SER A 87 -10.22 11.60 13.72
C SER A 87 -10.26 13.01 14.26
N ALA A 88 -9.26 13.84 13.96
CA ALA A 88 -9.26 15.25 14.35
C ALA A 88 -10.39 16.04 13.65
N MET A 89 -10.67 15.73 12.38
CA MET A 89 -11.81 16.30 11.66
C MET A 89 -13.14 15.82 12.28
N PHE A 90 -13.23 14.54 12.68
CA PHE A 90 -14.39 14.01 13.39
C PHE A 90 -14.60 14.69 14.74
N ASP A 91 -13.56 14.83 15.54
CA ASP A 91 -13.62 15.51 16.84
C ASP A 91 -14.07 16.96 16.68
N ALA A 92 -13.50 17.71 15.72
CA ALA A 92 -13.91 19.07 15.41
C ALA A 92 -15.38 19.17 14.98
N TRP A 93 -15.87 18.20 14.21
CA TRP A 93 -17.26 18.11 13.81
C TRP A 93 -18.18 17.76 14.97
N SER A 94 -17.78 16.85 15.86
CA SER A 94 -18.59 16.32 16.95
C SER A 94 -19.01 17.38 17.98
N VAL A 95 -18.14 18.38 18.26
CA VAL A 95 -18.42 19.47 19.22
C VAL A 95 -19.72 20.23 18.87
N TYR A 96 -20.05 20.32 17.59
CA TYR A 96 -21.26 21.02 17.10
C TYR A 96 -22.50 20.13 17.04
N LYS A 97 -22.40 18.86 17.49
CA LYS A 97 -23.50 17.89 17.48
C LYS A 97 -23.94 17.56 18.91
N PRO A 98 -25.18 17.84 19.31
CA PRO A 98 -25.62 17.76 20.73
C PRO A 98 -25.46 16.39 21.39
N ARG A 99 -25.34 15.31 20.60
CA ARG A 99 -25.25 13.93 21.07
C ARG A 99 -23.98 13.22 20.65
N ALA A 100 -23.13 13.83 19.83
CA ALA A 100 -21.88 13.19 19.43
C ALA A 100 -20.83 13.38 20.51
N LYS A 101 -20.08 12.32 20.77
CA LYS A 101 -18.87 12.37 21.60
C LYS A 101 -17.65 12.39 20.69
N GLY A 102 -16.61 13.12 21.08
CA GLY A 102 -15.32 13.05 20.43
C GLY A 102 -14.67 11.69 20.58
N PHE A 103 -13.73 11.37 19.74
CA PHE A 103 -12.89 10.18 19.87
C PHE A 103 -11.74 10.42 20.87
N LEU A 104 -10.90 11.42 20.62
CA LEU A 104 -9.83 11.84 21.54
C LEU A 104 -10.24 13.09 22.35
N PHE A 105 -10.89 14.06 21.69
CA PHE A 105 -11.31 15.30 22.36
C PHE A 105 -12.35 15.01 23.45
N GLY A 106 -12.03 15.39 24.69
CA GLY A 106 -12.82 15.12 25.88
C GLY A 106 -12.64 13.72 26.47
N ASN A 107 -11.67 12.93 25.99
CA ASN A 107 -11.41 11.56 26.43
C ASN A 107 -9.94 11.33 26.78
N GLU A 108 -9.67 10.16 27.33
CA GLU A 108 -8.33 9.64 27.57
C GLU A 108 -8.10 8.40 26.71
N LEU A 109 -6.99 8.36 25.96
CA LEU A 109 -6.60 7.24 25.15
C LEU A 109 -5.15 6.85 25.49
N ALA A 110 -4.91 5.61 25.88
CA ALA A 110 -3.60 5.07 26.24
C ALA A 110 -2.79 5.95 27.21
N GLY A 111 -3.47 6.54 28.19
CA GLY A 111 -2.85 7.42 29.21
C GLY A 111 -2.65 8.87 28.78
N PHE A 112 -3.01 9.24 27.56
CA PHE A 112 -3.06 10.61 27.11
C PHE A 112 -4.49 11.17 27.20
N ALA A 113 -4.67 12.32 27.87
CA ALA A 113 -5.95 13.00 28.00
C ALA A 113 -5.99 14.28 27.19
N CYS A 114 -6.93 14.38 26.24
CA CYS A 114 -7.27 15.64 25.58
C CYS A 114 -8.49 16.23 26.27
N SER A 115 -8.26 17.11 27.23
CA SER A 115 -9.33 17.68 28.06
C SER A 115 -10.26 18.58 27.24
N SER A 116 -11.57 18.49 27.48
CA SER A 116 -12.55 19.42 26.93
C SER A 116 -13.02 20.42 28.01
N SER A 117 -13.34 21.62 27.58
CA SER A 117 -14.06 22.62 28.39
C SER A 117 -15.38 23.00 27.69
N ASP A 118 -16.24 23.71 28.39
CA ASP A 118 -17.46 24.23 27.81
C ASP A 118 -17.14 25.07 26.56
N PHE A 119 -17.94 24.86 25.51
CA PHE A 119 -17.82 25.58 24.25
C PHE A 119 -19.15 26.25 23.89
N ASP A 120 -19.09 27.55 23.71
CA ASP A 120 -20.29 28.34 23.34
C ASP A 120 -20.63 28.09 21.86
N LEU A 121 -21.74 27.37 21.64
CA LEU A 121 -22.20 27.07 20.27
C LEU A 121 -22.67 28.36 19.57
N PRO A 122 -22.19 28.64 18.35
CA PRO A 122 -22.65 29.76 17.54
C PRO A 122 -24.07 29.53 17.02
N ILE A 123 -24.74 30.62 16.64
CA ILE A 123 -26.10 30.56 16.05
C ILE A 123 -26.02 29.87 14.66
N ASP A 124 -25.03 30.21 13.86
CA ASP A 124 -24.77 29.62 12.56
C ASP A 124 -23.68 28.54 12.69
N ILE A 125 -24.10 27.29 12.80
CA ILE A 125 -23.21 26.17 13.14
C ILE A 125 -22.29 25.81 11.96
N LEU A 126 -22.81 25.70 10.75
CA LEU A 126 -22.07 25.10 9.62
C LEU A 126 -20.75 25.81 9.29
N PRO A 127 -20.69 27.15 9.15
CA PRO A 127 -19.43 27.84 8.86
C PRO A 127 -18.37 27.69 9.96
N HIS A 128 -18.80 27.67 11.22
CA HIS A 128 -17.87 27.49 12.35
C HIS A 128 -17.36 26.05 12.44
N GLN A 129 -18.24 25.08 12.16
CA GLN A 129 -17.87 23.66 12.09
C GLN A 129 -16.86 23.40 10.95
N GLU A 130 -17.10 23.93 9.76
CA GLU A 130 -16.18 23.84 8.63
C GLU A 130 -14.83 24.52 8.94
N GLN A 131 -14.86 25.64 9.66
CA GLN A 131 -13.65 26.33 10.08
C GLN A 131 -12.84 25.51 11.09
N ALA A 132 -13.47 24.94 12.13
CA ALA A 132 -12.78 24.11 13.11
C ALA A 132 -12.17 22.84 12.46
N ILE A 133 -12.90 22.17 11.58
CA ILE A 133 -12.41 21.03 10.79
C ILE A 133 -11.16 21.43 10.00
N SER A 134 -11.19 22.60 9.34
CA SER A 134 -10.10 23.06 8.50
C SER A 134 -8.82 23.34 9.30
N TYR A 135 -8.94 24.02 10.43
CA TYR A 135 -7.76 24.28 11.27
C TYR A 135 -7.20 22.99 11.87
N ALA A 136 -8.05 22.04 12.28
CA ALA A 136 -7.60 20.75 12.79
C ALA A 136 -6.78 19.98 11.73
N ALA A 137 -7.31 19.83 10.51
CA ALA A 137 -6.59 19.16 9.43
C ALA A 137 -5.31 19.90 9.02
N TYR A 138 -5.39 21.22 8.82
CA TYR A 138 -4.28 22.05 8.37
C TYR A 138 -3.07 21.96 9.30
N ARG A 139 -3.26 22.10 10.63
CA ARG A 139 -2.15 22.06 11.59
C ARG A 139 -1.48 20.71 11.67
N ILE A 140 -2.24 19.61 11.61
CA ILE A 140 -1.65 18.27 11.62
C ILE A 140 -0.88 18.01 10.32
N ILE A 141 -1.41 18.41 9.15
CA ILE A 141 -0.70 18.29 7.85
C ILE A 141 0.60 19.09 7.91
N GLN A 142 0.59 20.34 8.39
CA GLN A 142 1.81 21.12 8.55
C GLN A 142 2.84 20.42 9.43
N HIS A 143 2.42 19.86 10.58
CA HIS A 143 3.31 19.19 11.50
C HIS A 143 3.93 17.93 10.91
N ARG A 144 3.10 17.08 10.26
CA ARG A 144 3.51 15.74 9.82
C ARG A 144 4.33 15.76 8.54
N PHE A 145 4.07 16.69 7.62
CA PHE A 145 4.65 16.69 6.29
C PHE A 145 5.68 17.78 6.03
N ILE A 146 6.06 18.55 7.05
CA ILE A 146 7.07 19.63 6.89
C ILE A 146 8.45 19.11 6.44
N PHE A 147 8.78 17.85 6.73
CA PHE A 147 10.04 17.22 6.35
C PHE A 147 9.90 16.24 5.18
N SER A 148 8.74 16.18 4.54
CA SER A 148 8.52 15.37 3.33
C SER A 148 9.36 15.89 2.17
N PRO A 149 9.78 15.03 1.24
CA PRO A 149 10.47 15.45 0.02
C PRO A 149 9.73 16.54 -0.75
N GLY A 150 8.40 16.44 -0.87
CA GLY A 150 7.53 17.40 -1.52
C GLY A 150 6.90 18.45 -0.57
N SER A 151 7.50 18.73 0.58
CA SER A 151 6.92 19.64 1.60
C SER A 151 6.50 21.00 1.05
N VAL A 152 7.24 21.56 0.09
CA VAL A 152 6.91 22.86 -0.54
C VAL A 152 5.55 22.78 -1.28
N GLN A 153 5.31 21.72 -2.03
CA GLN A 153 4.05 21.52 -2.75
C GLN A 153 2.90 21.23 -1.79
N ILE A 154 3.15 20.43 -0.75
CA ILE A 154 2.17 20.09 0.29
C ILE A 154 1.72 21.33 1.03
N MET A 155 2.68 22.14 1.52
CA MET A 155 2.35 23.39 2.25
C MET A 155 1.62 24.37 1.33
N ALA A 156 2.06 24.52 0.08
CA ALA A 156 1.39 25.41 -0.87
C ALA A 156 -0.08 24.99 -1.14
N ALA A 157 -0.36 23.70 -1.23
CA ALA A 157 -1.71 23.20 -1.42
C ALA A 157 -2.59 23.43 -0.16
N ALA A 158 -2.05 23.15 1.02
CA ALA A 158 -2.75 23.37 2.29
C ALA A 158 -3.05 24.86 2.52
N ASP A 159 -2.07 25.74 2.28
CA ASP A 159 -2.23 27.20 2.38
C ASP A 159 -3.27 27.72 1.38
N ALA A 160 -3.21 27.23 0.12
CA ALA A 160 -4.17 27.61 -0.92
C ALA A 160 -5.59 27.24 -0.55
N LEU A 161 -5.83 26.06 0.05
CA LEU A 161 -7.14 25.66 0.50
C LEU A 161 -7.64 26.58 1.63
N MET A 162 -6.83 26.82 2.67
CA MET A 162 -7.18 27.75 3.75
C MET A 162 -7.56 29.14 3.24
N LEU A 163 -6.74 29.71 2.34
CA LEU A 163 -7.01 31.02 1.75
C LEU A 163 -8.26 31.04 0.88
N SER A 164 -8.54 29.98 0.13
CA SER A 164 -9.75 29.86 -0.68
C SER A 164 -11.02 29.81 0.16
N LEU A 165 -10.92 29.29 1.40
CA LEU A 165 -11.98 29.26 2.39
C LEU A 165 -12.10 30.60 3.17
N GLY A 166 -11.16 31.54 2.96
CA GLY A 166 -11.14 32.84 3.62
C GLY A 166 -10.56 32.80 5.04
N TYR A 167 -9.74 31.78 5.36
CA TYR A 167 -9.18 31.59 6.70
C TYR A 167 -7.78 32.18 6.84
N ASN A 168 -7.45 32.65 8.05
CA ASN A 168 -6.16 33.24 8.39
C ASN A 168 -5.15 32.13 8.75
N LEU A 169 -4.04 32.03 8.03
CA LEU A 169 -2.98 31.03 8.26
C LEU A 169 -2.24 31.22 9.58
N ASP A 170 -2.15 32.47 10.07
CA ASP A 170 -1.31 32.85 11.21
C ASP A 170 -2.06 32.80 12.56
N ASP A 171 -3.35 32.46 12.58
CA ASP A 171 -4.10 32.33 13.81
C ASP A 171 -3.84 31.00 14.50
N GLU A 172 -2.99 31.01 15.52
CA GLU A 172 -2.56 29.83 16.30
C GLU A 172 -3.18 29.81 17.71
N SER A 173 -4.23 30.57 17.96
CA SER A 173 -4.90 30.58 19.27
C SER A 173 -5.42 29.21 19.67
N LEU A 174 -5.30 28.84 20.94
CA LEU A 174 -5.84 27.60 21.53
C LEU A 174 -7.00 27.88 22.50
N ASP A 175 -7.33 29.16 22.77
CA ASP A 175 -8.41 29.54 23.69
C ASP A 175 -9.76 29.48 22.97
N TYR A 176 -10.41 28.32 23.00
CA TYR A 176 -11.69 28.10 22.35
C TYR A 176 -12.93 28.28 23.24
N ALA A 177 -12.77 28.47 24.56
CA ALA A 177 -13.88 28.48 25.52
C ALA A 177 -14.97 29.50 25.19
N GLN A 178 -14.63 30.57 24.48
CA GLN A 178 -15.57 31.65 24.07
C GLN A 178 -16.16 31.44 22.66
N GLY A 179 -16.20 30.19 22.15
CA GLY A 179 -16.82 29.85 20.89
C GLY A 179 -15.95 30.08 19.65
N SER A 180 -14.62 30.23 19.80
CA SER A 180 -13.71 30.36 18.65
C SER A 180 -13.50 29.02 17.93
N ALA A 181 -14.05 28.90 16.72
CA ALA A 181 -13.86 27.73 15.87
C ALA A 181 -12.40 27.52 15.44
N VAL A 182 -11.66 28.62 15.20
CA VAL A 182 -10.23 28.59 14.89
C VAL A 182 -9.46 27.97 16.04
N ALA A 183 -9.67 28.49 17.25
CA ALA A 183 -8.96 28.00 18.43
C ALA A 183 -9.35 26.56 18.79
N LEU A 184 -10.60 26.16 18.55
CA LEU A 184 -11.05 24.79 18.72
C LEU A 184 -10.30 23.84 17.78
N GLY A 185 -10.23 24.16 16.48
CA GLY A 185 -9.49 23.36 15.50
C GLY A 185 -8.00 23.26 15.82
N ASN A 186 -7.37 24.38 16.18
CA ASN A 186 -5.97 24.39 16.62
C ASN A 186 -5.73 23.54 17.88
N TYR A 187 -6.62 23.62 18.88
CA TYR A 187 -6.50 22.85 20.12
C TYR A 187 -6.66 21.33 19.85
N ILE A 188 -7.63 20.94 19.03
CA ILE A 188 -7.80 19.54 18.66
C ILE A 188 -6.56 19.05 17.90
N ALA A 189 -6.02 19.83 16.97
CA ALA A 189 -4.78 19.47 16.28
C ALA A 189 -3.61 19.27 17.25
N ASP A 190 -3.46 20.17 18.24
CA ASP A 190 -2.43 20.08 19.27
C ASP A 190 -2.56 18.78 20.08
N CYS A 191 -3.78 18.40 20.48
CA CYS A 191 -4.04 17.12 21.12
C CYS A 191 -3.57 15.92 20.28
N TYR A 192 -3.88 15.89 18.98
CA TYR A 192 -3.44 14.77 18.11
C TYR A 192 -1.93 14.78 17.83
N ILE A 193 -1.31 15.95 17.80
CA ILE A 193 0.14 16.07 17.69
C ILE A 193 0.81 15.52 18.96
N GLU A 194 0.39 15.99 20.14
CA GLU A 194 0.96 15.56 21.42
C GLU A 194 0.67 14.07 21.71
N PHE A 195 -0.53 13.56 21.40
CA PHE A 195 -0.84 12.12 21.44
C PHE A 195 0.13 11.34 20.56
N GLY A 196 0.34 11.78 19.32
CA GLY A 196 1.22 11.15 18.38
C GLY A 196 2.70 11.08 18.80
N LEU A 197 3.15 11.99 19.68
CA LEU A 197 4.50 11.91 20.22
C LEU A 197 4.70 10.74 21.20
N GLN A 198 3.63 10.08 21.67
CA GLN A 198 3.68 9.02 22.66
C GLN A 198 2.80 7.80 22.33
N ASP A 199 2.20 7.72 21.16
CA ASP A 199 1.34 6.62 20.71
C ASP A 199 2.07 5.31 20.35
N GLY A 200 3.38 5.24 20.53
CA GLY A 200 4.21 4.07 20.22
C GLY A 200 4.85 4.09 18.83
N ALA A 201 4.48 5.03 17.95
CA ALA A 201 5.07 5.11 16.61
C ALA A 201 6.52 5.63 16.57
N ASN A 202 7.05 6.14 17.68
CA ASN A 202 8.38 6.75 17.78
C ASN A 202 8.59 7.97 16.87
N GLU A 203 7.52 8.78 16.68
CA GLU A 203 7.56 10.00 15.87
C GLU A 203 8.66 10.99 16.31
N PRO A 204 8.94 11.19 17.62
CA PRO A 204 10.01 12.09 18.07
C PRO A 204 11.41 11.73 17.55
N LYS A 205 11.60 10.48 17.09
CA LYS A 205 12.85 9.98 16.49
C LYS A 205 12.66 9.60 15.01
N PHE A 206 11.75 10.27 14.32
CA PHE A 206 11.46 10.03 12.90
C PHE A 206 11.13 8.57 12.58
N TYR A 207 10.38 7.90 13.46
CA TYR A 207 9.93 6.51 13.31
C TYR A 207 11.07 5.48 13.23
N ALA A 208 12.25 5.82 13.76
CA ALA A 208 13.40 4.93 13.77
C ALA A 208 13.13 3.65 14.58
N ASN A 209 13.65 2.52 14.09
CA ASN A 209 13.62 1.26 14.82
C ASN A 209 14.42 1.36 16.12
N THR A 210 13.96 0.68 17.16
CA THR A 210 14.60 0.73 18.49
C THR A 210 15.37 -0.53 18.81
N SER A 211 14.93 -1.70 18.37
CA SER A 211 15.45 -3.01 18.76
C SER A 211 15.74 -3.93 17.58
N TYR A 212 14.98 -3.82 16.49
CA TYR A 212 15.05 -4.74 15.37
C TYR A 212 16.42 -4.69 14.65
N GLN A 213 16.99 -5.89 14.39
CA GLN A 213 18.15 -6.08 13.53
C GLN A 213 17.88 -7.25 12.56
N PRO A 214 18.23 -7.15 11.27
CA PRO A 214 18.06 -8.25 10.33
C PRO A 214 18.99 -9.41 10.66
N VAL A 215 18.48 -10.65 10.54
CA VAL A 215 19.27 -11.87 10.71
C VAL A 215 20.18 -12.10 9.50
N ASN A 216 19.67 -11.86 8.31
CA ASN A 216 20.41 -12.05 7.07
C ASN A 216 21.19 -10.79 6.67
N PRO A 217 22.44 -10.92 6.20
CA PRO A 217 23.13 -9.82 5.54
C PRO A 217 22.41 -9.43 4.24
N PRO A 218 22.61 -8.20 3.73
CA PRO A 218 21.97 -7.76 2.50
C PRO A 218 22.26 -8.69 1.31
N LEU A 219 21.21 -9.00 0.52
CA LEU A 219 21.36 -9.60 -0.79
C LEU A 219 21.75 -8.50 -1.78
N VAL A 220 22.93 -8.64 -2.38
CA VAL A 220 23.35 -7.76 -3.49
C VAL A 220 22.65 -8.23 -4.77
N LEU A 221 21.88 -7.35 -5.37
CA LEU A 221 21.19 -7.60 -6.64
C LEU A 221 21.84 -6.76 -7.74
N SER A 222 22.57 -7.41 -8.63
CA SER A 222 23.11 -6.82 -9.84
C SER A 222 23.02 -7.83 -11.00
N SER A 223 23.23 -7.39 -12.21
CA SER A 223 23.25 -8.28 -13.39
C SER A 223 24.37 -9.31 -13.37
N SER A 224 25.43 -9.07 -12.58
CA SER A 224 26.57 -9.98 -12.44
C SER A 224 26.42 -10.93 -11.24
N ASP A 225 25.58 -10.61 -10.26
CA ASP A 225 25.41 -11.41 -9.05
C ASP A 225 24.24 -12.38 -9.20
N VAL A 226 24.54 -13.66 -9.04
CA VAL A 226 23.60 -14.78 -9.20
C VAL A 226 23.39 -15.49 -7.88
N GLY A 227 22.20 -16.07 -7.69
CA GLY A 227 21.86 -16.80 -6.48
C GLY A 227 21.69 -15.91 -5.25
N ASN A 228 21.82 -16.54 -4.09
CA ASN A 228 21.77 -15.88 -2.79
C ASN A 228 22.74 -16.56 -1.79
N PRO A 229 24.05 -16.55 -2.07
CA PRO A 229 25.03 -17.24 -1.23
C PRO A 229 25.23 -16.60 0.14
N SER A 230 24.72 -15.39 0.36
CA SER A 230 24.87 -14.65 1.62
C SER A 230 23.76 -14.97 2.64
N ILE A 231 22.70 -15.66 2.26
CA ILE A 231 21.59 -15.94 3.17
C ILE A 231 22.03 -16.90 4.30
N LEU A 232 21.74 -16.53 5.54
CA LEU A 232 22.04 -17.34 6.72
C LEU A 232 20.82 -18.14 7.20
N ASN A 233 19.62 -17.62 6.97
CA ASN A 233 18.37 -18.24 7.39
C ASN A 233 17.31 -18.01 6.30
N LEU A 234 16.86 -19.10 5.68
CA LEU A 234 15.91 -19.07 4.56
C LEU A 234 14.49 -18.64 4.96
N ASP A 235 14.17 -18.68 6.25
CA ASP A 235 12.85 -18.31 6.75
C ASP A 235 12.76 -16.82 7.09
N ARG A 236 13.90 -16.11 7.16
CA ARG A 236 13.98 -14.74 7.67
C ARG A 236 14.16 -13.72 6.56
N TRP A 237 13.55 -12.53 6.77
CA TRP A 237 13.70 -11.40 5.88
C TRP A 237 15.17 -11.02 5.66
N GLN A 238 15.44 -10.55 4.43
CA GLN A 238 16.77 -10.16 4.00
C GLN A 238 16.70 -8.77 3.36
N PRO A 239 17.49 -7.79 3.82
CA PRO A 239 17.62 -6.51 3.15
C PRO A 239 18.14 -6.69 1.72
N LEU A 240 17.77 -5.80 0.82
CA LEU A 240 18.32 -5.77 -0.53
C LEU A 240 19.32 -4.63 -0.67
N SER A 241 20.44 -4.88 -1.33
CA SER A 241 21.41 -3.87 -1.74
C SER A 241 21.35 -3.74 -3.26
N ILE A 242 20.79 -2.64 -3.74
CA ILE A 242 20.52 -2.38 -5.16
C ILE A 242 21.12 -1.02 -5.51
N GLU A 243 21.85 -0.93 -6.62
CA GLU A 243 22.35 0.35 -7.11
C GLU A 243 21.20 1.29 -7.48
N GLY A 244 21.23 2.50 -6.95
CA GLY A 244 20.18 3.50 -7.20
C GLY A 244 18.84 3.15 -6.58
N PHE A 245 18.84 2.44 -5.43
CA PHE A 245 17.62 2.08 -4.72
C PHE A 245 16.71 3.29 -4.48
N VAL A 246 15.42 3.09 -4.72
CA VAL A 246 14.37 4.07 -4.40
C VAL A 246 13.35 3.45 -3.46
N ASP A 247 12.61 4.28 -2.73
CA ASP A 247 11.41 3.82 -2.04
C ASP A 247 10.24 3.64 -3.04
N GLN A 248 9.10 3.19 -2.56
CA GLN A 248 7.91 2.96 -3.40
C GLN A 248 7.43 4.25 -4.09
N ALA A 249 7.62 5.42 -3.47
CA ALA A 249 7.31 6.73 -4.06
C ALA A 249 8.39 7.24 -5.04
N GLY A 250 9.49 6.50 -5.25
CA GLY A 250 10.57 6.89 -6.15
C GLY A 250 11.64 7.79 -5.53
N ASN A 251 11.59 8.04 -4.23
CA ASN A 251 12.62 8.82 -3.53
C ASN A 251 13.90 8.00 -3.40
N ARG A 252 15.04 8.58 -3.80
CA ARG A 252 16.33 7.90 -3.74
C ARG A 252 16.78 7.65 -2.29
N ILE A 253 17.28 6.44 -2.05
CA ILE A 253 17.86 6.03 -0.77
C ILE A 253 19.30 5.58 -1.04
N ASP A 254 20.28 6.19 -0.36
CA ASP A 254 21.71 5.98 -0.62
C ASP A 254 22.30 4.75 0.10
N GLU A 255 21.55 4.13 1.02
CA GLU A 255 21.96 2.95 1.79
C GLU A 255 20.99 1.79 1.55
N ALA A 256 21.42 0.56 1.88
CA ALA A 256 20.50 -0.58 1.90
C ALA A 256 19.36 -0.28 2.89
N PRO A 257 18.08 -0.37 2.45
CA PRO A 257 16.97 0.04 3.29
C PRO A 257 16.88 -0.82 4.54
N THR A 258 16.65 -0.17 5.67
CA THR A 258 16.31 -0.85 6.91
C THR A 258 14.88 -1.38 6.85
N PHE A 259 14.55 -2.36 7.70
CA PHE A 259 13.16 -2.83 7.82
C PHE A 259 12.25 -1.67 8.26
N LEU A 260 11.26 -1.36 7.44
CA LEU A 260 10.31 -0.29 7.72
C LEU A 260 9.30 -0.73 8.77
N SER A 261 9.30 -0.07 9.92
CA SER A 261 8.31 -0.24 11.00
C SER A 261 8.19 -1.66 11.58
N PRO A 262 9.27 -2.41 11.89
CA PRO A 262 9.18 -3.77 12.42
C PRO A 262 8.55 -3.84 13.82
N GLU A 263 8.42 -2.72 14.51
CA GLU A 263 7.92 -2.59 15.89
C GLU A 263 6.51 -1.97 15.92
N TRP A 264 5.82 -1.86 14.78
CA TRP A 264 4.56 -1.12 14.63
C TRP A 264 3.37 -1.73 15.39
N GLY A 265 3.45 -3.00 15.78
CA GLY A 265 2.48 -3.61 16.69
C GLY A 265 2.38 -2.94 18.08
N GLN A 266 3.37 -2.07 18.44
CA GLN A 266 3.35 -1.28 19.68
C GLN A 266 2.51 0.00 19.58
N VAL A 267 2.11 0.41 18.37
CA VAL A 267 1.35 1.64 18.18
C VAL A 267 -0.05 1.46 18.72
N VAL A 268 -0.55 2.47 19.42
CA VAL A 268 -1.90 2.46 20.00
C VAL A 268 -2.94 2.26 18.89
N PRO A 269 -3.73 1.18 18.92
CA PRO A 269 -4.71 0.89 17.87
C PRO A 269 -5.98 1.75 18.01
N PHE A 270 -6.83 1.67 16.99
CA PHE A 270 -8.15 2.28 16.94
C PHE A 270 -9.22 1.42 17.63
N ALA A 271 -9.48 0.22 17.09
CA ALA A 271 -10.53 -0.70 17.55
C ALA A 271 -9.96 -2.02 18.10
N LEU A 272 -8.74 -2.40 17.71
CA LEU A 272 -8.11 -3.62 18.19
C LEU A 272 -7.95 -3.59 19.73
N SER A 273 -8.22 -4.69 20.37
CA SER A 273 -8.28 -4.80 21.83
C SER A 273 -7.24 -5.77 22.40
N ASP A 274 -7.10 -5.79 23.73
CA ASP A 274 -6.26 -6.75 24.41
C ASP A 274 -6.73 -8.22 24.21
N ASN A 275 -8.00 -8.45 23.84
CA ASN A 275 -8.51 -9.79 23.55
C ASN A 275 -7.98 -10.34 22.22
N ASP A 276 -7.60 -9.46 21.30
CA ASP A 276 -7.10 -9.80 19.97
C ASP A 276 -5.59 -9.93 19.94
N LYS A 277 -4.93 -9.56 21.06
CA LYS A 277 -3.49 -9.39 21.18
C LYS A 277 -2.79 -10.59 21.81
N THR A 278 -1.73 -11.03 21.17
CA THR A 278 -0.73 -11.94 21.74
C THR A 278 0.62 -11.23 21.82
N VAL A 279 1.38 -11.47 22.88
CA VAL A 279 2.72 -10.90 23.06
C VAL A 279 3.76 -12.00 22.91
N PHE A 280 4.75 -11.77 22.06
CA PHE A 280 5.86 -12.69 21.81
C PHE A 280 7.18 -12.00 22.05
N THR A 281 8.03 -12.58 22.90
CA THR A 281 9.40 -12.09 23.09
C THR A 281 10.34 -12.70 22.08
N ARG A 282 11.11 -11.87 21.36
CA ARG A 282 12.21 -12.27 20.50
C ARG A 282 13.36 -11.28 20.63
N ASP A 283 14.58 -11.77 20.85
CA ASP A 283 15.80 -10.97 20.97
C ASP A 283 15.72 -9.87 22.04
N GLY A 284 14.94 -10.11 23.11
CA GLY A 284 14.73 -9.17 24.21
C GLY A 284 13.71 -8.07 23.95
N PHE A 285 12.97 -8.14 22.82
CA PHE A 285 11.89 -7.24 22.48
C PHE A 285 10.54 -7.99 22.48
N ASP A 286 9.50 -7.37 23.04
CA ASP A 286 8.16 -7.91 23.11
C ASP A 286 7.33 -7.41 21.92
N TYR A 287 7.10 -8.29 20.95
CA TYR A 287 6.24 -8.01 19.79
C TYR A 287 4.78 -8.18 20.17
N GLN A 288 3.98 -7.13 20.02
CA GLN A 288 2.53 -7.19 20.11
C GLN A 288 1.95 -7.59 18.75
N VAL A 289 1.12 -8.62 18.73
CA VAL A 289 0.55 -9.20 17.51
C VAL A 289 -0.95 -9.33 17.70
N TYR A 290 -1.72 -8.61 16.90
CA TYR A 290 -3.18 -8.66 16.89
C TYR A 290 -3.67 -9.66 15.85
N HIS A 291 -4.72 -10.42 16.16
CA HIS A 291 -5.30 -11.45 15.28
C HIS A 291 -4.26 -12.41 14.71
N ASP A 292 -3.34 -12.86 15.55
CA ASP A 292 -2.22 -13.73 15.11
C ASP A 292 -2.72 -14.93 14.29
N PRO A 293 -2.32 -15.05 13.01
CA PRO A 293 -2.72 -16.16 12.16
C PRO A 293 -1.91 -17.45 12.41
N GLY A 294 -0.93 -17.39 13.32
CA GLY A 294 0.01 -18.47 13.57
C GLY A 294 1.28 -18.40 12.71
N MET A 295 2.15 -19.35 12.93
CA MET A 295 3.47 -19.40 12.28
C MET A 295 3.33 -19.75 10.80
N PRO A 296 3.99 -18.99 9.89
CA PRO A 296 4.07 -19.37 8.48
C PRO A 296 4.85 -20.69 8.31
N PRO A 297 4.70 -21.40 7.17
CA PRO A 297 5.53 -22.55 6.84
C PRO A 297 7.01 -22.21 6.85
N LEU A 298 7.84 -23.03 7.49
CA LEU A 298 9.29 -22.87 7.54
C LEU A 298 9.96 -24.00 6.76
N ILE A 299 11.12 -23.70 6.15
CA ILE A 299 11.83 -24.62 5.26
C ILE A 299 12.27 -25.93 5.94
N ASP A 300 12.66 -25.86 7.22
CA ASP A 300 13.13 -27.01 8.01
C ASP A 300 12.04 -27.54 8.97
N SER A 301 10.76 -27.29 8.70
CA SER A 301 9.64 -27.74 9.52
C SER A 301 8.82 -28.85 8.87
N ALA A 302 7.82 -29.35 9.57
CA ALA A 302 6.82 -30.27 9.01
C ALA A 302 6.01 -29.66 7.84
N LEU A 303 6.04 -28.32 7.69
CA LEU A 303 5.38 -27.56 6.64
C LEU A 303 6.34 -27.17 5.48
N SER A 304 7.51 -27.81 5.38
CA SER A 304 8.50 -27.54 4.35
C SER A 304 7.95 -27.63 2.92
N GLU A 305 7.05 -28.60 2.67
CA GLU A 305 6.42 -28.73 1.35
C GLU A 305 5.52 -27.54 1.02
N GLN A 306 4.82 -26.96 2.01
CA GLN A 306 4.02 -25.75 1.81
C GLN A 306 4.91 -24.52 1.53
N TYR A 307 6.05 -24.41 2.21
CA TYR A 307 7.05 -23.40 1.93
C TYR A 307 7.52 -23.46 0.47
N LYS A 308 8.01 -24.61 0.06
CA LYS A 308 8.52 -24.85 -1.30
C LYS A 308 7.46 -24.64 -2.36
N TRP A 309 6.25 -25.16 -2.13
CA TRP A 309 5.12 -24.99 -3.04
C TRP A 309 4.76 -23.51 -3.25
N GLY A 310 4.67 -22.73 -2.16
CA GLY A 310 4.29 -21.32 -2.22
C GLY A 310 5.25 -20.49 -3.07
N PHE A 311 6.55 -20.63 -2.86
CA PHE A 311 7.56 -19.90 -3.66
C PHE A 311 7.69 -20.44 -5.09
N SER A 312 7.46 -21.74 -5.31
CA SER A 312 7.40 -22.32 -6.66
C SER A 312 6.21 -21.76 -7.45
N LEU A 313 5.03 -21.61 -6.84
CA LEU A 313 3.87 -21.01 -7.48
C LEU A 313 4.19 -19.58 -7.94
N VAL A 314 4.85 -18.76 -7.11
CA VAL A 314 5.26 -17.39 -7.48
C VAL A 314 6.19 -17.43 -8.71
N SER A 315 7.16 -18.34 -8.74
CA SER A 315 8.06 -18.47 -9.90
C SER A 315 7.34 -18.94 -11.16
N MET A 316 6.36 -19.84 -11.03
CA MET A 316 5.54 -20.33 -12.15
C MET A 316 4.60 -19.25 -12.69
N TRP A 317 3.96 -18.48 -11.84
CA TRP A 317 3.09 -17.39 -12.26
C TRP A 317 3.84 -16.25 -12.95
N SER A 318 5.13 -16.15 -12.79
CA SER A 318 5.98 -15.29 -13.61
C SER A 318 5.93 -15.63 -15.11
N SER A 319 5.57 -16.88 -15.47
CA SER A 319 5.33 -17.27 -16.86
C SER A 319 4.03 -16.71 -17.45
N HIS A 320 3.06 -16.36 -16.60
CA HIS A 320 1.79 -15.76 -17.01
C HIS A 320 1.91 -14.32 -17.52
N LEU A 321 3.07 -13.68 -17.33
CA LEU A 321 3.34 -12.33 -17.80
C LEU A 321 3.58 -12.24 -19.32
N ASP A 322 3.55 -13.39 -20.03
CA ASP A 322 3.72 -13.46 -21.48
C ASP A 322 2.45 -13.06 -22.23
N GLN A 323 2.47 -11.90 -22.85
CA GLN A 323 1.34 -11.45 -23.71
C GLN A 323 1.17 -12.28 -24.99
N ASN A 324 2.16 -13.12 -25.35
CA ASN A 324 2.18 -13.91 -26.59
C ASN A 324 1.92 -15.40 -26.35
N ASP A 325 1.57 -15.82 -25.15
CA ASP A 325 1.27 -17.21 -24.82
C ASP A 325 -0.04 -17.73 -25.47
N GLY A 326 -0.84 -16.83 -26.03
CA GLY A 326 -2.11 -17.14 -26.67
C GLY A 326 -3.27 -17.38 -25.71
N VAL A 327 -3.05 -17.23 -24.40
CA VAL A 327 -4.10 -17.39 -23.39
C VAL A 327 -4.91 -16.11 -23.30
N MET A 328 -6.22 -16.24 -23.48
CA MET A 328 -7.17 -15.12 -23.41
C MET A 328 -8.11 -15.30 -22.22
N TRP A 329 -8.30 -14.23 -21.44
CA TRP A 329 -9.21 -14.22 -20.30
C TRP A 329 -10.34 -13.22 -20.48
N ASP A 330 -11.55 -13.62 -20.08
CA ASP A 330 -12.64 -12.65 -19.82
C ASP A 330 -12.43 -12.04 -18.44
N ILE A 331 -12.04 -10.78 -18.41
CA ILE A 331 -11.73 -10.02 -17.19
C ILE A 331 -12.91 -9.20 -16.66
N SER A 332 -14.10 -9.36 -17.25
CA SER A 332 -15.31 -8.67 -16.82
C SER A 332 -15.89 -9.30 -15.55
N PRO A 333 -16.76 -8.57 -14.82
CA PRO A 333 -17.50 -9.11 -13.67
C PRO A 333 -18.40 -10.30 -14.02
N LYS A 334 -18.64 -10.58 -15.30
CA LYS A 334 -19.32 -11.80 -15.73
C LYS A 334 -18.52 -13.07 -15.37
N SER A 335 -17.20 -13.00 -15.36
CA SER A 335 -16.30 -14.15 -15.22
C SER A 335 -15.37 -14.05 -14.02
N ILE A 336 -15.07 -12.83 -13.52
CA ILE A 336 -14.17 -12.59 -12.39
C ILE A 336 -14.96 -12.03 -11.21
N GLY A 337 -14.54 -12.43 -10.00
CA GLY A 337 -15.16 -12.03 -8.74
C GLY A 337 -16.14 -13.06 -8.18
N ASN A 338 -16.87 -12.66 -7.12
CA ASN A 338 -17.83 -13.51 -6.42
C ASN A 338 -17.19 -14.73 -5.74
N ILE A 339 -16.04 -14.52 -5.08
CA ILE A 339 -15.39 -15.54 -4.26
C ILE A 339 -16.18 -15.67 -2.95
N SER A 340 -16.62 -16.89 -2.62
CA SER A 340 -17.45 -17.12 -1.43
C SER A 340 -16.65 -17.61 -0.21
N GLU A 341 -15.56 -18.32 -0.43
CA GLU A 341 -14.81 -18.99 0.64
C GLU A 341 -13.30 -18.95 0.38
N PHE A 342 -12.51 -18.85 1.46
CA PHE A 342 -11.06 -18.98 1.41
C PHE A 342 -10.64 -20.39 1.83
N PRO A 343 -9.49 -20.90 1.28
CA PRO A 343 -8.98 -22.21 1.65
C PRO A 343 -8.65 -22.27 3.14
N GLN A 344 -9.04 -23.35 3.78
CA GLN A 344 -8.85 -23.60 5.21
C GLN A 344 -7.67 -24.55 5.49
N SER A 345 -7.21 -25.27 4.48
CA SER A 345 -6.09 -26.20 4.56
C SER A 345 -5.16 -26.05 3.37
N PHE A 346 -3.93 -26.54 3.52
CA PHE A 346 -2.93 -26.47 2.44
C PHE A 346 -3.37 -27.20 1.16
N GLU A 347 -4.06 -28.32 1.30
CA GLU A 347 -4.54 -29.11 0.18
C GLU A 347 -5.49 -28.30 -0.71
N GLU A 348 -6.25 -27.36 -0.12
CA GLU A 348 -7.18 -26.50 -0.85
C GLU A 348 -6.48 -25.33 -1.56
N PHE A 349 -5.25 -24.95 -1.15
CA PHE A 349 -4.52 -23.84 -1.78
C PHE A 349 -4.22 -24.07 -3.25
N SER A 350 -3.86 -25.32 -3.63
CA SER A 350 -3.53 -25.65 -5.02
C SER A 350 -4.75 -25.52 -5.95
N GLU A 351 -5.93 -25.87 -5.45
CA GLU A 351 -7.19 -25.71 -6.17
C GLU A 351 -7.62 -24.24 -6.21
N PHE A 352 -7.53 -23.55 -5.08
CA PHE A 352 -7.90 -22.14 -4.97
C PHE A 352 -7.11 -21.27 -5.94
N TYR A 353 -5.78 -21.39 -5.97
CA TYR A 353 -4.93 -20.57 -6.83
C TYR A 353 -4.78 -21.08 -8.26
N LYS A 354 -5.41 -22.22 -8.63
CA LYS A 354 -5.31 -22.80 -9.98
C LYS A 354 -3.87 -22.76 -10.50
N GLN A 355 -2.98 -23.47 -9.82
CA GLN A 355 -1.52 -23.33 -9.91
C GLN A 355 -0.94 -23.16 -11.33
N LEU A 356 -1.49 -23.87 -12.34
CA LEU A 356 -1.00 -23.82 -13.72
C LEU A 356 -1.68 -22.71 -14.54
N GLU A 357 -2.99 -22.56 -14.40
CA GLU A 357 -3.79 -21.59 -15.14
C GLU A 357 -3.65 -20.18 -14.55
N GLY A 358 -3.49 -20.12 -13.23
CA GLY A 358 -3.45 -18.87 -12.45
C GLY A 358 -4.84 -18.32 -12.09
N GLY A 359 -4.88 -17.45 -11.13
CA GLY A 359 -6.11 -16.81 -10.67
C GLY A 359 -6.69 -17.45 -9.42
N ASP A 360 -7.93 -17.15 -9.15
CA ASP A 360 -8.72 -17.59 -8.00
C ASP A 360 -9.98 -18.37 -8.45
N PRO A 361 -10.81 -18.88 -7.52
CA PRO A 361 -12.01 -19.63 -7.87
C PRO A 361 -13.20 -18.74 -8.27
N SER A 362 -12.95 -17.57 -8.87
CA SER A 362 -13.98 -16.67 -9.38
C SER A 362 -15.07 -17.38 -10.17
N THR A 363 -16.32 -17.03 -9.91
CA THR A 363 -17.51 -17.55 -10.61
C THR A 363 -18.26 -16.47 -11.37
N GLY A 364 -17.92 -15.19 -11.12
CA GLY A 364 -18.55 -14.02 -11.71
C GLY A 364 -20.01 -13.82 -11.28
N TYR A 365 -20.66 -12.91 -11.96
CA TYR A 365 -22.04 -12.49 -11.70
C TYR A 365 -22.91 -12.61 -12.95
N GLY A 366 -24.09 -13.17 -12.83
CA GLY A 366 -25.01 -13.33 -13.96
C GLY A 366 -25.57 -12.00 -14.46
N LEU A 367 -25.88 -11.07 -13.53
CA LEU A 367 -26.50 -9.77 -13.82
C LEU A 367 -25.92 -8.71 -12.87
N ASN A 368 -25.80 -7.47 -13.38
CA ASN A 368 -25.62 -6.31 -12.55
C ASN A 368 -26.91 -6.05 -11.75
N PRO A 369 -26.88 -5.98 -10.40
CA PRO A 369 -28.09 -5.93 -9.58
C PRO A 369 -28.86 -4.60 -9.69
N ILE A 370 -28.21 -3.52 -10.17
CA ILE A 370 -28.82 -2.20 -10.30
C ILE A 370 -29.50 -2.06 -11.67
N THR A 371 -28.81 -2.48 -12.75
CA THR A 371 -29.31 -2.34 -14.12
C THR A 371 -30.16 -3.52 -14.59
N ASN A 372 -30.06 -4.69 -13.92
CA ASN A 372 -30.62 -5.98 -14.32
C ASN A 372 -30.18 -6.42 -15.73
N GLN A 373 -29.02 -5.96 -16.19
CA GLN A 373 -28.41 -6.37 -17.44
C GLN A 373 -27.20 -7.27 -17.18
N PRO A 374 -26.89 -8.22 -18.06
CA PRO A 374 -25.64 -8.97 -18.01
C PRO A 374 -24.44 -8.01 -18.10
N TYR A 375 -23.36 -8.34 -17.39
CA TYR A 375 -22.07 -7.68 -17.62
C TYR A 375 -21.54 -8.03 -19.02
N ALA A 376 -20.99 -7.05 -19.72
CA ALA A 376 -20.37 -7.27 -21.02
C ALA A 376 -19.04 -8.02 -20.89
N GLU A 377 -18.83 -9.02 -21.76
CA GLU A 377 -17.54 -9.72 -21.82
C GLU A 377 -16.40 -8.77 -22.20
N GLN A 378 -15.23 -9.00 -21.63
CA GLN A 378 -14.01 -8.27 -21.96
C GLN A 378 -12.83 -9.25 -22.06
N ILE A 379 -12.56 -9.73 -23.28
CA ILE A 379 -11.54 -10.74 -23.56
C ILE A 379 -10.21 -10.06 -23.88
N VAL A 380 -9.19 -10.32 -23.07
CA VAL A 380 -7.84 -9.74 -23.21
C VAL A 380 -6.75 -10.80 -23.05
N PRO A 381 -5.52 -10.57 -23.54
CA PRO A 381 -4.38 -11.44 -23.27
C PRO A 381 -4.10 -11.53 -21.77
N ARG A 382 -3.94 -12.75 -21.25
CA ARG A 382 -3.61 -12.98 -19.84
C ARG A 382 -2.38 -12.20 -19.41
N GLY A 383 -1.30 -12.24 -20.24
CA GLY A 383 -0.06 -11.57 -19.89
C GLY A 383 -0.16 -10.03 -19.84
N ASP A 384 -1.04 -9.42 -20.62
CA ASP A 384 -1.32 -7.99 -20.46
C ASP A 384 -2.06 -7.69 -19.16
N TYR A 385 -3.11 -8.47 -18.87
CA TYR A 385 -3.91 -8.30 -17.66
C TYR A 385 -3.09 -8.46 -16.38
N THR A 386 -2.30 -9.53 -16.28
CA THR A 386 -1.49 -9.80 -15.07
C THR A 386 -0.41 -8.76 -14.84
N ARG A 387 0.22 -8.21 -15.89
CA ARG A 387 1.17 -7.10 -15.78
C ARG A 387 0.47 -5.81 -15.36
N VAL A 388 -0.68 -5.51 -15.95
CA VAL A 388 -1.50 -4.35 -15.56
C VAL A 388 -1.88 -4.44 -14.09
N LEU A 389 -2.36 -5.59 -13.61
CA LEU A 389 -2.68 -5.76 -12.19
C LEU A 389 -1.46 -5.54 -11.29
N ALA A 390 -0.31 -6.14 -11.66
CA ALA A 390 0.91 -6.03 -10.88
C ALA A 390 1.38 -4.57 -10.72
N GLU A 391 1.16 -3.73 -11.74
CA GLU A 391 1.53 -2.31 -11.70
C GLU A 391 0.43 -1.42 -11.13
N PHE A 392 -0.85 -1.66 -11.41
CA PHE A 392 -1.97 -0.88 -10.89
C PHE A 392 -2.00 -0.91 -9.34
N TRP A 393 -1.89 -2.11 -8.76
CA TRP A 393 -1.89 -2.30 -7.31
C TRP A 393 -0.49 -2.23 -6.68
N ALA A 394 0.54 -1.82 -7.43
CA ALA A 394 1.88 -1.67 -6.86
C ALA A 394 1.99 -0.47 -5.91
N ASP A 395 1.10 0.50 -6.07
CA ASP A 395 1.16 1.79 -5.37
C ASP A 395 2.56 2.42 -5.50
N GLY A 396 3.00 2.56 -6.76
CA GLY A 396 4.31 3.10 -7.15
C GLY A 396 4.41 4.62 -6.98
N PRO A 397 5.40 5.28 -7.60
CA PRO A 397 5.55 6.73 -7.55
C PRO A 397 4.26 7.48 -7.90
N GLU A 398 4.02 8.58 -7.19
CA GLU A 398 2.80 9.39 -7.30
C GLU A 398 1.51 8.70 -6.81
N SER A 399 1.65 7.55 -6.14
CA SER A 399 0.56 6.83 -5.49
C SER A 399 0.42 7.22 -4.02
N GLU A 400 -0.75 6.95 -3.47
CA GLU A 400 -1.12 7.25 -2.09
C GLU A 400 -0.69 6.16 -1.10
N THR A 401 0.11 5.17 -1.51
CA THR A 401 0.36 3.92 -0.78
C THR A 401 -0.92 3.12 -0.49
N PRO A 402 -0.87 1.83 -0.12
CA PRO A 402 -2.06 0.99 -0.01
C PRO A 402 -3.20 1.56 0.84
N PRO A 403 -2.96 2.14 2.04
CA PRO A 403 -4.06 2.71 2.82
C PRO A 403 -4.70 3.92 2.15
N GLY A 404 -3.92 4.78 1.49
CA GLY A 404 -4.44 5.96 0.78
C GLY A 404 -5.20 5.61 -0.49
N HIS A 405 -4.83 4.54 -1.20
CA HIS A 405 -5.57 4.05 -2.37
C HIS A 405 -7.03 3.75 -2.02
N TRP A 406 -7.29 3.16 -0.85
CA TRP A 406 -8.65 2.90 -0.40
C TRP A 406 -9.42 4.16 -0.01
N PHE A 407 -8.75 5.25 0.35
CA PHE A 407 -9.38 6.57 0.47
C PHE A 407 -9.76 7.15 -0.90
N VAL A 408 -8.95 6.91 -1.95
CA VAL A 408 -9.32 7.28 -3.33
C VAL A 408 -10.57 6.52 -3.77
N ILE A 409 -10.64 5.21 -3.50
CA ILE A 409 -11.83 4.41 -3.78
C ILE A 409 -13.05 4.90 -2.98
N LEU A 410 -12.88 5.17 -1.68
CA LEU A 410 -13.95 5.75 -0.84
C LEU A 410 -14.44 7.09 -1.41
N ASN A 411 -13.53 7.96 -1.88
CA ASN A 411 -13.89 9.21 -2.52
C ASN A 411 -14.73 8.98 -3.79
N ALA A 412 -14.31 8.06 -4.65
CA ALA A 412 -15.06 7.71 -5.86
C ALA A 412 -16.45 7.16 -5.54
N VAL A 413 -16.56 6.32 -4.50
CA VAL A 413 -17.86 5.82 -4.01
C VAL A 413 -18.72 6.97 -3.48
N SER A 414 -18.14 7.84 -2.65
CA SER A 414 -18.86 8.97 -2.01
C SER A 414 -19.33 10.03 -3.03
N ASP A 415 -18.54 10.26 -4.07
CA ASP A 415 -18.86 11.22 -5.14
C ASP A 415 -19.80 10.65 -6.21
N HIS A 416 -20.08 9.33 -6.17
CA HIS A 416 -20.90 8.67 -7.18
C HIS A 416 -22.38 9.11 -7.09
N PRO A 417 -23.02 9.55 -8.19
CA PRO A 417 -24.37 10.13 -8.17
C PRO A 417 -25.49 9.15 -7.79
N LEU A 418 -25.24 7.85 -7.86
CA LEU A 418 -26.18 6.80 -7.46
C LEU A 418 -26.01 6.36 -6.00
N LEU A 419 -25.05 6.89 -5.25
CA LEU A 419 -24.92 6.58 -3.84
C LEU A 419 -25.99 7.34 -3.04
N GLU A 420 -26.85 6.60 -2.35
CA GLU A 420 -27.66 7.17 -1.26
C GLU A 420 -26.82 7.17 0.02
N LYS A 421 -26.40 8.35 0.48
CA LYS A 421 -25.55 8.53 1.68
C LYS A 421 -26.32 8.18 2.95
N ARG A 422 -26.66 6.90 3.15
CA ARG A 422 -27.28 6.35 4.36
C ARG A 422 -26.28 5.50 5.10
N TRP A 423 -26.02 5.84 6.35
CA TRP A 423 -25.09 5.04 7.17
C TRP A 423 -25.60 3.62 7.32
N ALA A 424 -24.75 2.64 7.02
CA ALA A 424 -25.11 1.21 6.96
C ALA A 424 -26.30 0.91 6.03
N GLY A 425 -26.54 1.73 5.02
CA GLY A 425 -27.66 1.57 4.08
C GLY A 425 -29.04 1.87 4.64
N VAL A 426 -29.15 2.35 5.90
CA VAL A 426 -30.42 2.54 6.60
C VAL A 426 -30.57 3.97 7.15
N GLY A 427 -31.79 4.30 7.63
CA GLY A 427 -32.05 5.62 8.24
C GLY A 427 -32.15 6.77 7.24
N ASP A 428 -31.92 7.99 7.75
CA ASP A 428 -32.03 9.23 6.96
C ASP A 428 -30.81 9.40 6.04
N ILE A 429 -31.01 10.13 4.94
CA ILE A 429 -29.91 10.55 4.06
C ILE A 429 -29.08 11.60 4.80
N LEU A 430 -27.79 11.35 4.94
CA LEU A 430 -26.84 12.26 5.55
C LEU A 430 -26.44 13.37 4.56
N GLY A 431 -26.18 14.56 5.09
CA GLY A 431 -25.55 15.62 4.31
C GLY A 431 -24.11 15.24 3.93
N PRO A 432 -23.56 15.85 2.86
CA PRO A 432 -22.21 15.52 2.39
C PRO A 432 -21.13 15.59 3.48
N LEU A 433 -21.13 16.67 4.28
CA LEU A 433 -20.14 16.83 5.36
C LEU A 433 -20.22 15.72 6.41
N GLU A 434 -21.42 15.36 6.85
CA GLU A 434 -21.60 14.33 7.87
C GLU A 434 -21.21 12.96 7.34
N TRP A 435 -21.56 12.64 6.09
CA TRP A 435 -21.15 11.40 5.44
C TRP A 435 -19.63 11.29 5.35
N ASP A 436 -18.97 12.33 4.82
CA ASP A 436 -17.53 12.32 4.59
C ASP A 436 -16.77 12.23 5.92
N ILE A 437 -17.17 12.98 6.95
CA ILE A 437 -16.56 12.93 8.28
C ILE A 437 -16.65 11.53 8.88
N LYS A 438 -17.85 10.92 8.87
CA LYS A 438 -18.05 9.57 9.43
C LYS A 438 -17.30 8.50 8.65
N SER A 439 -17.33 8.58 7.33
CA SER A 439 -16.68 7.61 6.45
C SER A 439 -15.15 7.69 6.54
N TYR A 440 -14.57 8.90 6.58
CA TYR A 440 -13.13 9.06 6.75
C TYR A 440 -12.65 8.64 8.14
N PHE A 441 -13.42 8.93 9.19
CA PHE A 441 -13.10 8.49 10.54
C PHE A 441 -13.06 6.96 10.61
N ALA A 442 -14.08 6.29 10.09
CA ALA A 442 -14.15 4.83 10.06
C ALA A 442 -13.01 4.23 9.21
N MET A 443 -12.81 4.73 7.98
CA MET A 443 -11.77 4.22 7.09
C MET A 443 -10.37 4.49 7.65
N GLY A 444 -10.14 5.66 8.22
CA GLY A 444 -8.86 6.02 8.84
C GLY A 444 -8.48 5.06 9.98
N GLY A 445 -9.42 4.79 10.88
CA GLY A 445 -9.23 3.83 11.97
C GLY A 445 -8.95 2.41 11.46
N THR A 446 -9.74 1.96 10.48
CA THR A 446 -9.59 0.63 9.87
C THR A 446 -8.23 0.45 9.19
N MET A 447 -7.77 1.46 8.45
CA MET A 447 -6.45 1.43 7.81
C MET A 447 -5.33 1.45 8.84
N HIS A 448 -5.49 2.24 9.90
CA HIS A 448 -4.53 2.28 10.99
C HIS A 448 -4.38 0.92 11.68
N ASP A 449 -5.48 0.27 12.05
CA ASP A 449 -5.47 -1.05 12.67
C ASP A 449 -4.93 -2.13 11.74
N SER A 450 -5.20 -2.03 10.44
CA SER A 450 -4.58 -2.90 9.43
C SER A 450 -3.06 -2.78 9.41
N ALA A 451 -2.53 -1.56 9.58
CA ALA A 451 -1.09 -1.33 9.72
C ALA A 451 -0.54 -1.95 11.01
N VAL A 452 -1.20 -1.70 12.15
CA VAL A 452 -0.77 -2.21 13.46
C VAL A 452 -0.74 -3.73 13.46
N ALA A 453 -1.80 -4.38 12.98
CA ALA A 453 -1.88 -5.85 12.93
C ALA A 453 -0.86 -6.44 11.94
N ALA A 454 -0.86 -6.00 10.67
CA ALA A 454 0.01 -6.59 9.67
C ALA A 454 1.50 -6.39 9.98
N TRP A 455 1.91 -5.20 10.46
CA TRP A 455 3.32 -4.96 10.79
C TRP A 455 3.74 -5.54 12.14
N GLY A 456 2.84 -5.69 13.10
CA GLY A 456 3.07 -6.49 14.30
C GLY A 456 3.43 -7.93 13.96
N ILE A 457 2.67 -8.55 13.03
CA ILE A 457 2.93 -9.89 12.51
C ILE A 457 4.25 -9.94 11.73
N LYS A 458 4.48 -8.99 10.80
CA LYS A 458 5.73 -8.89 10.02
C LYS A 458 6.95 -8.75 10.93
N GLY A 459 6.88 -7.91 11.94
CA GLY A 459 7.95 -7.72 12.92
C GLY A 459 8.20 -9.00 13.72
N ARG A 460 7.16 -9.69 14.17
CA ARG A 460 7.26 -10.94 14.95
C ARG A 460 7.86 -12.07 14.14
N TYR A 461 7.33 -12.36 12.96
CA TYR A 461 7.73 -13.53 12.17
C TYR A 461 8.94 -13.26 11.27
N ASP A 462 9.14 -12.01 10.86
CA ASP A 462 10.31 -11.59 10.08
C ASP A 462 10.54 -12.46 8.84
N TYR A 463 9.47 -12.79 8.10
CA TYR A 463 9.45 -13.84 7.09
C TYR A 463 10.06 -13.39 5.77
N VAL A 464 10.74 -14.32 5.11
CA VAL A 464 11.47 -14.12 3.85
C VAL A 464 10.58 -13.64 2.70
N ARG A 465 11.19 -12.94 1.74
CA ARG A 465 10.55 -12.53 0.48
C ARG A 465 10.90 -13.51 -0.66
N PRO A 466 10.03 -13.61 -1.70
CA PRO A 466 10.24 -14.55 -2.82
C PRO A 466 11.60 -14.42 -3.50
N VAL A 467 12.11 -13.21 -3.73
CA VAL A 467 13.40 -13.02 -4.39
C VAL A 467 14.55 -13.67 -3.61
N SER A 468 14.54 -13.56 -2.28
CA SER A 468 15.55 -14.20 -1.43
C SER A 468 15.37 -15.72 -1.37
N ALA A 469 14.13 -16.19 -1.18
CA ALA A 469 13.82 -17.62 -1.03
C ALA A 469 14.06 -18.40 -2.34
N ILE A 470 13.55 -17.92 -3.47
CA ILE A 470 13.66 -18.61 -4.77
C ILE A 470 15.12 -18.74 -5.19
N ARG A 471 15.90 -17.64 -5.09
CA ARG A 471 17.33 -17.67 -5.43
C ARG A 471 18.14 -18.58 -4.50
N ALA A 472 17.85 -18.56 -3.20
CA ALA A 472 18.52 -19.41 -2.23
C ALA A 472 18.20 -20.89 -2.44
N MET A 473 16.93 -21.26 -2.67
CA MET A 473 16.56 -22.64 -3.01
C MET A 473 17.19 -23.07 -4.33
N ALA A 474 17.32 -22.19 -5.32
CA ALA A 474 17.98 -22.47 -6.59
C ALA A 474 19.47 -22.82 -6.41
N ASP A 475 20.17 -22.08 -5.54
CA ASP A 475 21.57 -22.37 -5.20
C ASP A 475 21.73 -23.74 -4.54
N LEU A 476 20.78 -24.16 -3.71
CA LEU A 476 20.78 -25.47 -3.07
C LEU A 476 20.52 -26.60 -4.08
N GLY A 477 19.73 -26.36 -5.13
CA GLY A 477 19.41 -27.35 -6.16
C GLY A 477 17.93 -27.76 -6.16
N GLN A 478 17.65 -29.01 -6.60
CA GLN A 478 16.28 -29.54 -6.71
C GLN A 478 15.95 -30.47 -5.53
N SER A 479 14.65 -30.52 -5.15
CA SER A 479 14.18 -31.36 -4.03
C SER A 479 13.30 -32.54 -4.44
N SER A 480 13.07 -32.75 -5.73
CA SER A 480 12.10 -33.74 -6.21
C SER A 480 12.65 -35.17 -6.29
N ASP A 481 13.91 -35.38 -6.71
CA ASP A 481 14.45 -36.71 -6.94
C ASP A 481 15.91 -36.81 -6.49
N PRO A 482 16.20 -37.63 -5.45
CA PRO A 482 17.56 -37.84 -4.97
C PRO A 482 18.51 -38.47 -5.99
N LEU A 483 17.99 -39.06 -7.07
CA LEU A 483 18.79 -39.68 -8.12
C LEU A 483 19.20 -38.71 -9.23
N LEU A 484 18.56 -37.55 -9.30
CA LEU A 484 18.89 -36.49 -10.26
C LEU A 484 20.03 -35.60 -9.74
N PRO A 485 20.75 -34.90 -10.64
CA PRO A 485 21.77 -33.94 -10.26
C PRO A 485 21.27 -32.85 -9.31
N SER A 486 22.18 -32.30 -8.52
CA SER A 486 21.95 -31.16 -7.64
C SER A 486 20.79 -31.37 -6.63
N TYR A 487 20.61 -32.60 -6.15
CA TYR A 487 19.59 -32.87 -5.14
C TYR A 487 19.93 -32.22 -3.80
N HIS A 488 18.98 -31.50 -3.25
CA HIS A 488 19.00 -30.97 -1.88
C HIS A 488 17.57 -30.91 -1.33
N ILE A 489 17.37 -31.37 -0.09
CA ILE A 489 16.03 -31.46 0.53
C ILE A 489 15.29 -30.10 0.58
N ASN A 490 16.03 -29.00 0.70
CA ASN A 490 15.53 -27.62 0.75
C ASN A 490 15.67 -26.90 -0.60
N GLY A 491 15.87 -27.64 -1.70
CA GLY A 491 15.91 -27.07 -3.03
C GLY A 491 14.51 -26.79 -3.62
N LEU A 492 14.48 -26.27 -4.83
CA LEU A 492 13.22 -26.05 -5.57
C LEU A 492 12.63 -27.40 -6.02
N PRO A 493 11.33 -27.63 -5.89
CA PRO A 493 10.69 -28.80 -6.53
C PRO A 493 10.67 -28.64 -8.05
N LEU A 494 10.96 -29.71 -8.77
CA LEU A 494 10.87 -29.72 -10.23
C LEU A 494 9.39 -29.78 -10.67
N MET A 495 9.08 -29.06 -11.73
CA MET A 495 7.76 -29.02 -12.37
C MET A 495 7.96 -28.95 -13.88
N GLU A 496 7.47 -29.97 -14.57
CA GLU A 496 7.60 -30.07 -16.04
C GLU A 496 7.08 -28.77 -16.72
N ASN A 497 7.86 -28.26 -17.68
CA ASN A 497 7.63 -27.02 -18.43
C ASN A 497 7.79 -25.72 -17.64
N TYR A 498 8.06 -25.75 -16.33
CA TYR A 498 8.19 -24.53 -15.51
C TYR A 498 9.48 -24.48 -14.68
N ILE A 499 9.84 -25.59 -14.03
CA ILE A 499 11.02 -25.68 -13.15
C ILE A 499 11.77 -26.96 -13.50
N GLU A 500 12.88 -26.84 -14.23
CA GLU A 500 13.60 -27.97 -14.77
C GLU A 500 15.11 -27.88 -14.54
N LEU A 501 15.82 -28.98 -14.73
CA LEU A 501 17.28 -28.98 -14.76
C LEU A 501 17.80 -28.59 -16.15
N VAL A 502 18.85 -27.78 -16.16
CA VAL A 502 19.63 -27.50 -17.37
C VAL A 502 20.37 -28.76 -17.81
N THR A 503 20.11 -29.22 -19.03
CA THR A 503 20.79 -30.36 -19.64
C THR A 503 21.96 -29.93 -20.52
N ALA A 504 22.80 -30.87 -20.95
CA ALA A 504 23.94 -30.57 -21.83
C ALA A 504 23.54 -30.03 -23.23
N THR A 505 22.28 -30.26 -23.65
CA THR A 505 21.73 -29.78 -24.92
C THR A 505 20.92 -28.49 -24.76
N ASP A 506 20.76 -28.00 -23.55
CA ASP A 506 19.98 -26.82 -23.27
C ASP A 506 20.71 -25.56 -23.78
N PRO A 507 20.00 -24.57 -24.38
CA PRO A 507 20.59 -23.29 -24.78
C PRO A 507 21.33 -22.56 -23.64
N LEU A 508 20.88 -22.69 -22.40
CA LEU A 508 21.53 -22.09 -21.21
C LEU A 508 22.89 -22.73 -20.91
N ALA A 509 23.16 -23.94 -21.37
CA ALA A 509 24.45 -24.61 -21.26
C ALA A 509 25.41 -24.26 -22.39
N ASN A 510 24.96 -23.64 -23.47
CA ASN A 510 25.77 -23.34 -24.64
C ASN A 510 26.87 -22.32 -24.30
N GLY A 511 28.14 -22.75 -24.37
CA GLY A 511 29.28 -21.95 -23.92
C GLY A 511 29.46 -21.87 -22.40
N ASN A 512 28.53 -22.43 -21.61
CA ASN A 512 28.52 -22.38 -20.15
C ASN A 512 28.24 -23.77 -19.54
N PRO A 513 29.18 -24.74 -19.65
CA PRO A 513 28.97 -26.10 -19.15
C PRO A 513 28.75 -26.17 -17.63
N GLN A 514 29.14 -25.13 -16.88
CA GLN A 514 28.87 -25.01 -15.45
C GLN A 514 27.40 -24.80 -15.11
N HIS A 515 26.54 -24.50 -16.09
CA HIS A 515 25.10 -24.41 -15.89
C HIS A 515 24.41 -25.79 -15.92
N ILE A 516 25.07 -26.82 -16.46
CA ILE A 516 24.48 -28.17 -16.50
C ILE A 516 24.21 -28.66 -15.08
N GLY A 517 22.97 -29.09 -14.84
CA GLY A 517 22.49 -29.52 -13.53
C GLY A 517 21.96 -28.39 -12.64
N LYS A 518 22.12 -27.13 -13.01
CA LYS A 518 21.43 -26.02 -12.33
C LYS A 518 19.95 -26.02 -12.65
N ILE A 519 19.16 -25.35 -11.82
CA ILE A 519 17.72 -25.18 -12.07
C ILE A 519 17.49 -24.03 -13.03
N LYS A 520 16.60 -24.23 -14.00
CA LYS A 520 16.04 -23.20 -14.86
C LYS A 520 14.55 -23.01 -14.58
N LEU A 521 14.08 -21.79 -14.74
CA LEU A 521 12.68 -21.40 -14.63
C LEU A 521 12.17 -20.87 -15.98
N TYR A 522 10.95 -21.23 -16.34
CA TYR A 522 10.23 -20.55 -17.41
C TYR A 522 9.48 -19.35 -16.82
N ALA A 523 10.04 -18.14 -16.95
CA ALA A 523 9.62 -16.97 -16.21
C ALA A 523 9.89 -15.67 -16.98
N TRP A 524 9.36 -14.55 -16.51
CA TRP A 524 9.76 -13.22 -16.96
C TRP A 524 11.28 -13.06 -16.84
N LYS A 525 11.91 -12.61 -17.93
CA LYS A 525 13.38 -12.66 -18.04
C LYS A 525 14.10 -11.62 -17.18
N GLY A 526 13.35 -10.66 -16.63
CA GLY A 526 13.91 -9.65 -15.73
C GLY A 526 14.24 -8.32 -16.40
N PRO A 527 14.59 -7.30 -15.58
CA PRO A 527 14.78 -5.93 -16.07
C PRO A 527 16.00 -5.74 -16.98
N ASP A 528 16.98 -6.63 -16.91
CA ASP A 528 18.20 -6.54 -17.77
C ASP A 528 17.89 -6.74 -19.26
N TYR A 529 16.70 -7.22 -19.59
CA TYR A 529 16.22 -7.36 -20.98
C TYR A 529 15.41 -6.15 -21.47
N VAL A 530 15.30 -5.10 -20.67
CA VAL A 530 14.58 -3.86 -20.98
C VAL A 530 15.55 -2.68 -20.86
N ILE A 531 15.94 -2.10 -21.97
CA ILE A 531 16.79 -0.90 -22.01
C ILE A 531 15.91 0.34 -21.99
N ASP A 532 14.84 0.33 -22.77
CA ASP A 532 13.85 1.41 -22.83
C ASP A 532 12.45 0.87 -22.50
N PRO A 533 11.95 1.11 -21.28
CA PRO A 533 10.64 0.58 -20.85
C PRO A 533 9.45 1.15 -21.63
N LEU A 534 9.62 2.24 -22.39
CA LEU A 534 8.56 2.77 -23.24
C LEU A 534 8.36 1.98 -24.54
N THR A 535 9.36 1.22 -24.98
CA THR A 535 9.36 0.56 -26.29
C THR A 535 9.73 -0.91 -26.26
N GLU A 536 10.29 -1.41 -25.16
CA GLU A 536 10.81 -2.76 -25.02
C GLU A 536 10.10 -3.55 -23.95
N GLN A 537 10.17 -4.87 -24.08
CA GLN A 537 9.65 -5.85 -23.13
C GLN A 537 10.71 -6.92 -22.89
N ALA A 538 10.86 -7.35 -21.64
CA ALA A 538 11.72 -8.49 -21.33
C ALA A 538 11.19 -9.80 -21.94
N GLY A 539 9.88 -9.95 -21.95
CA GLY A 539 9.21 -11.20 -22.32
C GLY A 539 9.48 -12.33 -21.34
N VAL A 540 8.90 -13.49 -21.61
CA VAL A 540 9.04 -14.72 -20.84
C VAL A 540 9.94 -15.72 -21.57
N GLY A 541 10.67 -16.55 -20.83
CA GLY A 541 11.52 -17.59 -21.38
C GLY A 541 12.30 -18.32 -20.29
N TRP A 542 13.12 -19.30 -20.70
CA TRP A 542 13.98 -20.03 -19.78
C TRP A 542 15.13 -19.15 -19.29
N ILE A 543 15.24 -19.02 -17.97
CA ILE A 543 16.33 -18.34 -17.26
C ILE A 543 16.92 -19.28 -16.20
N LEU A 544 18.12 -19.02 -15.71
CA LEU A 544 18.60 -19.70 -14.50
C LEU A 544 17.78 -19.24 -13.28
N ALA A 545 17.34 -20.17 -12.44
CA ALA A 545 16.53 -19.84 -11.26
C ALA A 545 17.27 -18.91 -10.29
N GLU A 546 18.59 -19.03 -10.21
CA GLU A 546 19.46 -18.13 -9.43
C GLU A 546 19.50 -16.68 -9.95
N GLN A 547 18.91 -16.41 -11.13
CA GLN A 547 18.78 -15.07 -11.73
C GLN A 547 17.34 -14.55 -11.67
N TRP A 548 16.42 -15.27 -11.04
CA TRP A 548 15.00 -14.88 -11.03
C TRP A 548 14.78 -13.51 -10.40
N TRP A 549 13.92 -12.72 -11.03
CA TRP A 549 13.45 -11.40 -10.57
C TRP A 549 11.93 -11.37 -10.46
N PRO A 550 11.37 -10.73 -9.41
CA PRO A 550 9.95 -10.40 -9.40
C PRO A 550 9.62 -9.36 -10.47
N TYR A 551 8.39 -9.33 -10.94
CA TYR A 551 7.93 -8.29 -11.86
C TYR A 551 7.75 -6.97 -11.09
N GLN A 552 8.86 -6.27 -10.93
CA GLN A 552 8.99 -5.01 -10.21
C GLN A 552 10.02 -4.11 -10.90
N ARG A 553 10.10 -2.84 -10.49
CA ARG A 553 11.13 -1.92 -10.95
C ARG A 553 12.53 -2.43 -10.59
N PRO A 554 13.54 -2.22 -11.44
CA PRO A 554 14.90 -2.68 -11.16
C PRO A 554 15.51 -2.04 -9.92
N ASN A 555 15.07 -0.83 -9.55
CA ASN A 555 15.54 -0.08 -8.40
C ASN A 555 14.57 -0.14 -7.19
N PHE A 556 13.47 -0.89 -7.30
CA PHE A 556 12.54 -1.20 -6.21
C PHE A 556 11.98 -2.61 -6.40
N VAL A 557 12.77 -3.61 -6.03
CA VAL A 557 12.49 -5.04 -6.32
C VAL A 557 11.48 -5.64 -5.34
N THR A 558 11.49 -5.20 -4.09
CA THR A 558 10.52 -5.60 -3.07
C THR A 558 10.47 -4.54 -1.97
N PRO A 559 9.32 -4.36 -1.31
CA PRO A 559 9.24 -3.49 -0.14
C PRO A 559 10.23 -3.88 0.95
N SER A 560 10.80 -2.89 1.65
CA SER A 560 11.81 -3.08 2.69
C SER A 560 11.21 -3.53 4.02
N PHE A 561 10.48 -4.65 4.01
CA PHE A 561 9.90 -5.31 5.19
C PHE A 561 9.51 -6.76 4.88
N ALA A 562 9.34 -7.57 5.93
CA ALA A 562 9.02 -8.98 5.84
C ALA A 562 7.77 -9.30 5.00
N GLY A 563 7.69 -10.52 4.45
CA GLY A 563 6.59 -10.97 3.60
C GLY A 563 5.29 -11.18 4.37
N TYR A 564 5.31 -12.04 5.35
CA TYR A 564 4.15 -12.53 6.08
C TYR A 564 3.64 -11.53 7.15
N VAL A 565 2.37 -11.12 7.11
CA VAL A 565 1.34 -11.33 6.10
C VAL A 565 1.39 -10.24 5.01
N SER A 566 0.68 -10.42 3.88
CA SER A 566 0.57 -9.38 2.85
C SER A 566 -0.16 -8.14 3.38
N GLY A 567 0.52 -6.99 3.41
CA GLY A 567 -0.08 -5.72 3.81
C GLY A 567 -1.22 -5.30 2.88
N HIS A 568 -1.03 -5.45 1.56
CA HIS A 568 -2.07 -5.14 0.56
C HIS A 568 -3.33 -5.98 0.79
N SER A 569 -3.19 -7.29 1.02
CA SER A 569 -4.34 -8.17 1.28
C SER A 569 -5.07 -7.77 2.57
N THR A 570 -4.33 -7.35 3.61
CA THR A 570 -4.92 -6.90 4.88
C THR A 570 -5.66 -5.58 4.72
N TYR A 571 -5.01 -4.55 4.17
CA TYR A 571 -5.65 -3.24 3.93
C TYR A 571 -6.87 -3.34 3.03
N SER A 572 -6.71 -4.06 1.91
CA SER A 572 -7.75 -4.12 0.90
C SER A 572 -8.99 -4.84 1.40
N ARG A 573 -8.82 -5.96 2.09
CA ARG A 573 -9.97 -6.68 2.64
C ARG A 573 -10.65 -5.90 3.76
N ALA A 574 -9.88 -5.28 4.66
CA ALA A 574 -10.43 -4.45 5.71
C ALA A 574 -11.24 -3.26 5.16
N ALA A 575 -10.70 -2.58 4.14
CA ALA A 575 -11.39 -1.47 3.49
C ALA A 575 -12.64 -1.91 2.74
N ALA A 576 -12.59 -3.03 2.00
CA ALA A 576 -13.71 -3.54 1.21
C ALA A 576 -14.89 -3.93 2.12
N ASP A 577 -14.63 -4.69 3.19
CA ASP A 577 -15.67 -5.13 4.14
C ASP A 577 -16.21 -3.96 4.96
N LEU A 578 -15.37 -2.95 5.27
CA LEU A 578 -15.85 -1.70 5.86
C LEU A 578 -16.75 -0.93 4.90
N LEU A 579 -16.38 -0.78 3.61
CA LEU A 579 -17.20 -0.11 2.60
C LEU A 579 -18.56 -0.78 2.46
N GLU A 580 -18.62 -2.12 2.44
CA GLU A 580 -19.87 -2.86 2.47
C GLU A 580 -20.70 -2.50 3.70
N SER A 581 -20.08 -2.49 4.87
CA SER A 581 -20.75 -2.18 6.13
C SER A 581 -21.31 -0.76 6.18
N ILE A 582 -20.55 0.26 5.77
CA ILE A 582 -20.98 1.66 5.84
C ILE A 582 -21.98 2.04 4.73
N THR A 583 -21.92 1.38 3.55
CA THR A 583 -22.88 1.62 2.45
C THR A 583 -24.12 0.73 2.53
N GLY A 584 -24.06 -0.37 3.29
CA GLY A 584 -25.11 -1.38 3.41
C GLY A 584 -25.27 -2.26 2.17
N THR A 585 -24.27 -2.29 1.28
CA THR A 585 -24.27 -3.12 0.07
C THR A 585 -22.84 -3.52 -0.30
N ALA A 586 -22.67 -4.77 -0.76
CA ALA A 586 -21.37 -5.24 -1.26
C ALA A 586 -20.98 -4.59 -2.60
N TYR A 587 -21.96 -4.13 -3.38
CA TYR A 587 -21.76 -3.62 -4.73
C TYR A 587 -21.35 -2.15 -4.74
N PHE A 588 -20.45 -1.81 -5.66
CA PHE A 588 -20.20 -0.41 -5.99
C PHE A 588 -21.47 0.30 -6.44
N PRO A 589 -21.61 1.61 -6.21
CA PRO A 589 -22.75 2.38 -6.71
C PRO A 589 -22.91 2.21 -8.23
N GLY A 590 -24.13 1.93 -8.70
CA GLY A 590 -24.36 1.55 -10.10
C GLY A 590 -24.10 0.08 -10.43
N GLY A 591 -23.64 -0.72 -9.44
CA GLY A 591 -23.38 -2.15 -9.56
C GLY A 591 -22.02 -2.52 -10.14
N MET A 592 -21.14 -1.53 -10.37
CA MET A 592 -19.77 -1.75 -10.86
C MET A 592 -18.95 -0.46 -10.74
N SER A 593 -17.63 -0.61 -10.47
CA SER A 593 -16.63 0.44 -10.65
C SER A 593 -15.68 0.08 -11.78
N GLU A 594 -15.03 1.06 -12.39
CA GLU A 594 -14.19 0.90 -13.57
C GLU A 594 -12.94 1.77 -13.52
N PHE A 595 -11.84 1.25 -14.11
CA PHE A 595 -10.62 1.99 -14.35
C PHE A 595 -10.08 1.69 -15.76
N GLU A 596 -9.98 2.71 -16.62
CA GLU A 596 -9.51 2.57 -17.99
C GLU A 596 -7.98 2.47 -18.07
N VAL A 597 -7.49 1.48 -18.82
CA VAL A 597 -6.09 1.25 -19.13
C VAL A 597 -5.89 1.36 -20.64
N VAL A 598 -5.07 2.31 -21.07
CA VAL A 598 -4.83 2.57 -22.48
C VAL A 598 -3.63 1.76 -22.98
N ALA A 599 -3.79 1.09 -24.14
CA ALA A 599 -2.72 0.34 -24.78
C ALA A 599 -1.43 1.16 -24.97
N ASN A 600 -0.29 0.58 -24.62
CA ASN A 600 1.05 1.16 -24.69
C ASN A 600 1.21 2.51 -23.96
N ASN A 601 0.35 2.80 -22.98
CA ASN A 601 0.39 4.07 -22.22
C ASN A 601 0.07 3.88 -20.73
N PHE A 602 0.31 2.70 -20.18
CA PHE A 602 0.03 2.42 -18.77
C PHE A 602 1.22 1.80 -18.03
N LEU A 603 1.82 0.72 -18.59
CA LEU A 603 2.93 0.04 -17.92
C LEU A 603 4.17 0.93 -17.89
N VAL A 604 4.88 0.90 -16.75
CA VAL A 604 6.11 1.68 -16.52
C VAL A 604 7.34 0.80 -16.32
N PHE A 605 7.16 -0.52 -16.08
CA PHE A 605 8.30 -1.43 -15.94
C PHE A 605 8.81 -1.92 -17.30
N GLU A 606 7.92 -2.02 -18.27
CA GLU A 606 8.18 -2.37 -19.67
C GLU A 606 7.04 -1.90 -20.57
N ALA A 607 7.20 -1.95 -21.87
CA ALA A 607 6.19 -1.48 -22.83
C ALA A 607 4.89 -2.30 -22.75
N GLY A 608 3.75 -1.60 -22.77
CA GLY A 608 2.44 -2.24 -22.78
C GLY A 608 1.34 -1.48 -22.01
N PRO A 609 0.18 -2.11 -21.81
CA PRO A 609 -0.25 -3.40 -22.37
C PRO A 609 -0.47 -3.33 -23.88
N SER A 610 -0.53 -4.46 -24.58
CA SER A 610 -0.68 -4.50 -26.05
C SER A 610 -2.09 -4.09 -26.52
N VAL A 611 -3.07 -4.20 -25.64
CA VAL A 611 -4.47 -3.81 -25.87
C VAL A 611 -4.96 -2.91 -24.76
N SER A 612 -5.89 -2.00 -25.11
CA SER A 612 -6.63 -1.25 -24.07
C SER A 612 -7.59 -2.20 -23.36
N MET A 613 -7.77 -1.98 -22.05
CA MET A 613 -8.70 -2.73 -21.21
C MET A 613 -9.28 -1.84 -20.13
N THR A 614 -10.33 -2.32 -19.48
CA THR A 614 -10.92 -1.65 -18.33
C THR A 614 -10.90 -2.62 -17.16
N LEU A 615 -10.22 -2.26 -16.07
CA LEU A 615 -10.37 -3.00 -14.81
C LEU A 615 -11.76 -2.74 -14.27
N GLN A 616 -12.48 -3.80 -13.90
CA GLN A 616 -13.88 -3.73 -13.50
C GLN A 616 -14.12 -4.56 -12.25
N TRP A 617 -14.86 -4.00 -11.29
CA TRP A 617 -15.21 -4.67 -10.04
C TRP A 617 -16.69 -4.47 -9.75
N ALA A 618 -17.45 -5.57 -9.62
CA ALA A 618 -18.85 -5.49 -9.22
C ALA A 618 -18.97 -5.12 -7.74
N THR A 619 -18.19 -5.75 -6.89
CA THR A 619 -18.19 -5.55 -5.44
C THR A 619 -16.87 -4.96 -4.94
N TYR A 620 -16.88 -4.39 -3.73
CA TYR A 620 -15.67 -3.93 -3.05
C TYR A 620 -14.69 -5.10 -2.81
N GLN A 621 -15.22 -6.28 -2.51
CA GLN A 621 -14.43 -7.48 -2.29
C GLN A 621 -13.72 -7.93 -3.56
N ASP A 622 -14.35 -7.80 -4.75
CA ASP A 622 -13.70 -8.12 -6.02
C ASP A 622 -12.44 -7.26 -6.26
N ALA A 623 -12.51 -5.97 -5.90
CA ALA A 623 -11.34 -5.09 -5.96
C ALA A 623 -10.24 -5.52 -4.97
N SER A 624 -10.62 -5.92 -3.75
CA SER A 624 -9.71 -6.44 -2.74
C SER A 624 -9.04 -7.74 -3.18
N ASP A 625 -9.80 -8.68 -3.73
CA ASP A 625 -9.28 -9.97 -4.21
C ASP A 625 -8.32 -9.77 -5.38
N GLN A 626 -8.64 -8.87 -6.32
CA GLN A 626 -7.75 -8.50 -7.41
C GLN A 626 -6.44 -7.88 -6.91
N CYS A 627 -6.53 -6.95 -5.93
CA CYS A 627 -5.35 -6.37 -5.28
C CYS A 627 -4.46 -7.46 -4.66
N SER A 628 -5.05 -8.42 -3.97
CA SER A 628 -4.35 -9.52 -3.33
C SER A 628 -3.59 -10.40 -4.34
N LEU A 629 -4.26 -10.83 -5.41
CA LEU A 629 -3.65 -11.64 -6.48
C LEU A 629 -2.53 -10.89 -7.22
N SER A 630 -2.65 -9.59 -7.39
CA SER A 630 -1.64 -8.75 -8.06
C SER A 630 -0.25 -8.88 -7.42
N ARG A 631 -0.20 -9.14 -6.11
CA ARG A 631 1.07 -9.28 -5.38
C ARG A 631 1.80 -10.58 -5.70
N ILE A 632 1.06 -11.63 -6.05
CA ILE A 632 1.62 -12.92 -6.45
C ILE A 632 2.21 -12.81 -7.86
N TRP A 633 1.47 -12.24 -8.83
CA TRP A 633 2.00 -11.95 -10.18
C TRP A 633 3.14 -10.93 -10.15
N GLY A 634 3.08 -9.94 -9.28
CA GLY A 634 4.18 -9.01 -9.01
C GLY A 634 5.41 -9.67 -8.37
N GLY A 635 5.31 -10.93 -7.95
CA GLY A 635 6.45 -11.73 -7.46
C GLY A 635 6.93 -11.39 -6.05
N ILE A 636 6.12 -10.74 -5.21
CA ILE A 636 6.56 -10.24 -3.90
C ILE A 636 5.88 -10.88 -2.69
N HIS A 637 4.85 -11.71 -2.92
CA HIS A 637 4.17 -12.50 -1.89
C HIS A 637 3.80 -13.89 -2.40
N PRO A 638 4.04 -14.97 -1.63
CA PRO A 638 3.45 -16.28 -1.89
C PRO A 638 2.02 -16.36 -1.34
N PRO A 639 1.22 -17.38 -1.73
CA PRO A 639 -0.12 -17.63 -1.19
C PRO A 639 -0.22 -17.64 0.33
N THR A 640 0.81 -18.10 0.99
CA THR A 640 0.92 -18.12 2.46
C THR A 640 0.77 -16.74 3.10
N ASP A 641 1.26 -15.69 2.42
CA ASP A 641 1.16 -14.32 2.93
C ASP A 641 -0.23 -13.72 2.66
N ASP A 642 -0.93 -14.19 1.63
CA ASP A 642 -2.15 -13.61 1.09
C ASP A 642 -3.39 -13.96 1.93
N ILE A 643 -3.74 -15.24 2.01
CA ILE A 643 -4.98 -15.68 2.68
C ILE A 643 -5.07 -15.22 4.15
N PRO A 644 -4.02 -15.37 4.98
CA PRO A 644 -4.07 -14.85 6.34
C PRO A 644 -4.27 -13.33 6.38
N GLY A 645 -3.68 -12.59 5.43
CA GLY A 645 -3.88 -11.14 5.31
C GLY A 645 -5.34 -10.78 5.07
N ARG A 646 -6.02 -11.48 4.12
CA ARG A 646 -7.47 -11.28 3.86
C ARG A 646 -8.32 -11.61 5.08
N ILE A 647 -8.04 -12.71 5.78
CA ILE A 647 -8.79 -13.13 6.98
C ILE A 647 -8.65 -12.09 8.09
N ILE A 648 -7.44 -11.58 8.32
CA ILE A 648 -7.19 -10.55 9.33
C ILE A 648 -7.88 -9.24 8.94
N GLY A 649 -7.81 -8.85 7.66
CA GLY A 649 -8.50 -7.66 7.17
C GLY A 649 -10.01 -7.70 7.43
N ALA A 650 -10.66 -8.85 7.19
CA ALA A 650 -12.08 -9.03 7.48
C ALA A 650 -12.43 -8.86 8.98
N LYS A 651 -11.59 -9.38 9.88
CA LYS A 651 -11.77 -9.21 11.34
C LYS A 651 -11.64 -7.73 11.74
N ILE A 652 -10.61 -7.04 11.23
CA ILE A 652 -10.37 -5.62 11.52
C ILE A 652 -11.56 -4.76 11.06
N ALA A 653 -12.17 -5.08 9.90
CA ALA A 653 -13.36 -4.36 9.43
C ALA A 653 -14.53 -4.48 10.40
N ILE A 654 -14.75 -5.68 10.95
CA ILE A 654 -15.81 -5.93 11.95
C ILE A 654 -15.54 -5.11 13.21
N ASP A 655 -14.34 -5.23 13.79
CA ASP A 655 -13.97 -4.54 15.03
C ASP A 655 -14.09 -3.01 14.87
N SER A 656 -13.61 -2.50 13.74
CA SER A 656 -13.67 -1.07 13.42
C SER A 656 -15.11 -0.59 13.23
N PHE A 657 -15.95 -1.34 12.52
CA PHE A 657 -17.34 -0.98 12.30
C PHE A 657 -18.14 -1.00 13.60
N GLU A 658 -17.96 -2.02 14.47
CA GLU A 658 -18.60 -2.09 15.78
C GLU A 658 -18.23 -0.90 16.66
N LEU A 659 -16.94 -0.51 16.69
CA LEU A 659 -16.51 0.68 17.43
C LEU A 659 -17.18 1.95 16.93
N VAL A 660 -17.15 2.23 15.62
CA VAL A 660 -17.75 3.46 15.08
C VAL A 660 -19.26 3.50 15.27
N GLN A 661 -19.95 2.37 15.15
CA GLN A 661 -21.38 2.26 15.50
C GLN A 661 -21.62 2.69 16.94
N SER A 662 -20.84 2.18 17.88
CA SER A 662 -20.97 2.52 19.31
C SER A 662 -20.74 4.03 19.58
N ILE A 663 -19.86 4.68 18.80
CA ILE A 663 -19.58 6.12 18.91
C ILE A 663 -20.73 6.96 18.30
N PHE A 664 -21.31 6.50 17.18
CA PHE A 664 -22.35 7.26 16.46
C PHE A 664 -23.75 7.09 17.06
N GLU A 665 -24.03 6.00 17.78
CA GLU A 665 -25.31 5.73 18.44
C GLU A 665 -25.48 6.38 19.82
N GLN A 666 -24.43 6.97 20.39
CA GLN A 666 -24.44 7.65 21.66
C GLN A 666 -24.95 9.09 21.51
#